data_e73de2be96f9b2cf991ff565e69c42aa
#
_entry.id   e73de2be96f9b2cf991ff565e69c42aa
#
_cell.length_a   1.000
_cell.length_b   1.000
_cell.length_c   1.000
_cell.angle_alpha   90.00
_cell.angle_beta   90.00
_cell.angle_gamma   90.00
#
_symmetry.space_group_name_H-M   'P 1'
#
loop_
_entity.id
_entity.type
_entity.pdbx_description
1 polymer ?
#
loop_
_entity_poly.entity_id
_entity_poly.type
_entity_poly.pdbx_seq_one_letter_code
_entity_poly.pdbx_strand_id
1 'polypeptide(L)'
;MTKAPLPQIPRTIVRASAAVVYAAAFFFFFLRYVPLVRPFQTALLPILFLAFLLAASDRDKGLLFFIFVFPLINNLPYFFGIFTQIPHAPTALLLFLAFFLGWLVNGLLPSGEKSRRQSRPNGPAGTAAGRRIEARWGHPVFRPLFLLGLLIAISGAVTFFRFACFFPFRADGIYELKTNILGVSAGGAIMSTLFSLLNYLSGFAFFGAAYSRLKSPALMKKALAALTASTMIALLFALFQKYVSVAVGNYPFWVGFNQINGTFKDPNSFGAFLAAVFPLLLGLAAAAKGTVKKAAFGATAALLLFVFPSVGARSAFLGLLVGLGIFSVFSAVRAGTAWRRKLMPAAAVALLISVVLGAVLVFSGRSGLAGRITRSLDVFSGKISMAQFFNRRTYFWTAARAMIADYPISGVGLGSYIIEMPNYLKDLELPTAVTDSALNYVLQVGSELGWLGLAALAWLVWEILKQCRRTWRGKSADKGGAFLIAGALAGLAPFAVNFNFHTYIGSFEVKYMFWLLVAIVFALGVRRAPEEQAGNPASFSGHGIGPGGGPASAISADRPEGISGQSSQAPGKEAGPQLQTFNMAPKTNRSPLKKPFAPFFYLILCPVVFAASLLWNSAHSLSLETRTRKYGIKQEFGLDKVEKTDDGREFRWTGRTAGLMLRVESETLECPILASHPGIENRPVSVEVSATPDFFKTRKQLNGIVLREGVWQTAEFNLSEFLGKDVILVFKVNRTWNPKKSLGVPDPRNLGIALGQIRWGRSPKGHP
;
A
#
# COMPACT_ATOMS: atom_id res chain seq x y z
N MET A 1 -28.76 -22.15 -31.98
CA MET A 1 -28.61 -20.72 -31.60
C MET A 1 -27.16 -20.45 -31.30
N THR A 2 -26.38 -19.94 -32.25
CA THR A 2 -25.01 -19.52 -32.12
C THR A 2 -24.99 -18.22 -31.30
N LYS A 3 -24.41 -18.26 -30.09
CA LYS A 3 -24.23 -17.06 -29.25
C LYS A 3 -23.35 -16.07 -30.01
N ALA A 4 -23.93 -14.95 -30.43
CA ALA A 4 -23.18 -13.84 -30.99
C ALA A 4 -22.09 -13.44 -29.96
N PRO A 5 -20.81 -13.26 -30.37
CA PRO A 5 -19.77 -12.82 -29.47
C PRO A 5 -20.09 -11.42 -28.96
N LEU A 6 -20.06 -11.22 -27.64
CA LEU A 6 -20.21 -9.91 -27.02
C LEU A 6 -19.25 -8.92 -27.69
N PRO A 7 -19.70 -7.69 -28.03
CA PRO A 7 -18.89 -6.69 -28.69
C PRO A 7 -17.64 -6.39 -27.84
N GLN A 8 -16.47 -6.68 -28.39
CA GLN A 8 -15.20 -6.39 -27.71
C GLN A 8 -14.98 -4.87 -27.74
N ILE A 9 -15.08 -4.22 -26.58
CA ILE A 9 -14.73 -2.80 -26.44
C ILE A 9 -13.30 -2.58 -26.97
N PRO A 10 -13.09 -1.68 -27.92
CA PRO A 10 -11.75 -1.40 -28.46
C PRO A 10 -10.76 -1.06 -27.35
N ARG A 11 -9.61 -1.69 -27.32
CA ARG A 11 -8.58 -1.51 -26.29
C ARG A 11 -8.10 -0.06 -26.17
N THR A 12 -8.17 0.70 -27.24
CA THR A 12 -7.92 2.14 -27.27
C THR A 12 -8.90 2.91 -26.38
N ILE A 13 -10.18 2.56 -26.40
CA ILE A 13 -11.20 3.19 -25.54
C ILE A 13 -10.92 2.90 -24.07
N VAL A 14 -10.65 1.64 -23.70
CA VAL A 14 -10.34 1.27 -22.31
C VAL A 14 -9.09 2.01 -21.80
N ARG A 15 -8.06 2.14 -22.64
CA ARG A 15 -6.84 2.87 -22.27
C ARG A 15 -7.07 4.38 -22.18
N ALA A 16 -7.85 4.95 -23.10
CA ALA A 16 -8.20 6.35 -23.06
C ALA A 16 -9.02 6.69 -21.81
N SER A 17 -10.03 5.87 -21.48
CA SER A 17 -10.83 6.05 -20.26
C SER A 17 -9.96 5.93 -19.00
N ALA A 18 -9.05 4.95 -18.95
CA ALA A 18 -8.10 4.83 -17.85
C ALA A 18 -7.17 6.06 -17.74
N ALA A 19 -6.68 6.58 -18.87
CA ALA A 19 -5.85 7.78 -18.89
C ALA A 19 -6.61 9.01 -18.37
N VAL A 20 -7.87 9.18 -18.76
CA VAL A 20 -8.74 10.27 -18.29
C VAL A 20 -8.99 10.17 -16.79
N VAL A 21 -9.34 8.98 -16.28
CA VAL A 21 -9.56 8.75 -14.84
C VAL A 21 -8.29 9.04 -14.03
N TYR A 22 -7.14 8.56 -14.50
CA TYR A 22 -5.86 8.83 -13.84
C TYR A 22 -5.45 10.31 -13.95
N ALA A 23 -5.71 10.98 -15.07
CA ALA A 23 -5.47 12.41 -15.20
C ALA A 23 -6.36 13.19 -14.24
N ALA A 24 -7.64 12.86 -14.14
CA ALA A 24 -8.57 13.47 -13.18
C ALA A 24 -8.08 13.27 -11.73
N ALA A 25 -7.68 12.04 -11.36
CA ALA A 25 -7.12 11.75 -10.05
C ALA A 25 -5.84 12.56 -9.79
N PHE A 26 -4.92 12.61 -10.75
CA PHE A 26 -3.69 13.38 -10.65
C PHE A 26 -3.97 14.87 -10.44
N PHE A 27 -4.81 15.47 -11.30
CA PHE A 27 -5.17 16.88 -11.18
C PHE A 27 -5.93 17.18 -9.90
N PHE A 28 -6.84 16.31 -9.47
CA PHE A 28 -7.55 16.45 -8.20
C PHE A 28 -6.59 16.48 -7.01
N PHE A 29 -5.69 15.49 -6.91
CA PHE A 29 -4.70 15.46 -5.84
C PHE A 29 -3.69 16.60 -5.96
N PHE A 30 -3.27 16.92 -7.18
CA PHE A 30 -2.32 17.98 -7.44
C PHE A 30 -2.90 19.35 -7.06
N LEU A 31 -4.06 19.74 -7.60
CA LEU A 31 -4.72 21.00 -7.29
C LEU A 31 -5.04 21.15 -5.80
N ARG A 32 -5.25 20.05 -5.15
CA ARG A 32 -5.61 20.03 -3.74
C ARG A 32 -4.42 20.15 -2.79
N TYR A 33 -3.36 19.40 -3.03
CA TYR A 33 -2.22 19.36 -2.11
C TYR A 33 -1.14 20.37 -2.45
N VAL A 34 -1.08 20.78 -3.70
CA VAL A 34 -0.07 21.68 -4.21
C VAL A 34 -0.37 23.18 -3.97
N PRO A 35 -1.62 23.68 -3.87
CA PRO A 35 -1.87 25.13 -3.69
C PRO A 35 -1.48 25.73 -2.34
N LEU A 36 -1.22 24.91 -1.31
CA LEU A 36 -1.05 25.41 0.05
C LEU A 36 0.31 26.07 0.32
N VAL A 37 1.37 25.68 -0.43
CA VAL A 37 2.72 26.23 -0.23
C VAL A 37 3.41 26.38 -1.59
N ARG A 38 3.46 27.60 -2.12
CA ARG A 38 4.05 27.89 -3.45
C ARG A 38 5.48 27.33 -3.65
N PRO A 39 6.43 27.48 -2.71
CA PRO A 39 7.78 26.94 -2.89
C PRO A 39 7.81 25.40 -3.03
N PHE A 40 6.94 24.71 -2.31
CA PHE A 40 6.82 23.24 -2.44
C PHE A 40 6.31 22.84 -3.83
N GLN A 41 5.35 23.59 -4.37
CA GLN A 41 4.85 23.40 -5.74
C GLN A 41 5.96 23.53 -6.76
N THR A 42 6.73 24.60 -6.67
CA THR A 42 7.84 24.90 -7.59
C THR A 42 8.89 23.80 -7.57
N ALA A 43 9.18 23.21 -6.41
CA ALA A 43 10.12 22.11 -6.29
C ALA A 43 9.56 20.77 -6.82
N LEU A 44 8.28 20.51 -6.60
CA LEU A 44 7.66 19.21 -6.95
C LEU A 44 7.28 19.11 -8.44
N LEU A 45 6.73 20.18 -9.01
CA LEU A 45 6.22 20.20 -10.39
C LEU A 45 7.22 19.71 -11.44
N PRO A 46 8.48 20.18 -11.49
CA PRO A 46 9.46 19.73 -12.49
C PRO A 46 9.70 18.22 -12.39
N ILE A 47 9.74 17.66 -11.18
CA ILE A 47 9.97 16.23 -10.94
C ILE A 47 8.78 15.41 -11.47
N LEU A 48 7.56 15.85 -11.21
CA LEU A 48 6.34 15.19 -11.70
C LEU A 48 6.24 15.28 -13.22
N PHE A 49 6.51 16.46 -13.77
CA PHE A 49 6.49 16.68 -15.22
C PHE A 49 7.54 15.83 -15.94
N LEU A 50 8.76 15.77 -15.41
CA LEU A 50 9.82 14.90 -15.94
C LEU A 50 9.44 13.42 -15.87
N ALA A 51 8.82 12.98 -14.76
CA ALA A 51 8.33 11.60 -14.64
C ALA A 51 7.27 11.28 -15.70
N PHE A 52 6.34 12.21 -15.95
CA PHE A 52 5.35 12.10 -17.01
C PHE A 52 5.99 12.04 -18.38
N LEU A 53 6.85 13.02 -18.74
CA LEU A 53 7.49 13.12 -20.06
C LEU A 53 8.34 11.88 -20.37
N LEU A 54 9.16 11.44 -19.42
CA LEU A 54 10.01 10.25 -19.62
C LEU A 54 9.15 8.99 -19.83
N ALA A 55 8.06 8.84 -19.09
CA ALA A 55 7.17 7.69 -19.25
C ALA A 55 6.32 7.76 -20.52
N ALA A 56 5.93 8.96 -20.95
CA ALA A 56 5.19 9.18 -22.20
C ALA A 56 6.07 8.94 -23.43
N SER A 57 7.35 9.31 -23.37
CA SER A 57 8.31 9.08 -24.46
C SER A 57 8.79 7.63 -24.51
N ASP A 58 9.20 7.09 -23.37
CA ASP A 58 9.76 5.74 -23.26
C ASP A 58 9.43 5.12 -21.89
N ARG A 59 8.67 4.03 -21.91
CA ARG A 59 8.26 3.31 -20.69
C ARG A 59 9.44 2.82 -19.84
N ASP A 60 10.55 2.46 -20.46
CA ASP A 60 11.74 1.98 -19.74
C ASP A 60 12.44 3.13 -19.03
N LYS A 61 12.57 4.29 -19.68
CA LYS A 61 13.13 5.51 -19.07
C LYS A 61 12.25 6.00 -17.93
N GLY A 62 10.93 6.04 -18.14
CA GLY A 62 9.98 6.41 -17.09
C GLY A 62 10.04 5.48 -15.86
N LEU A 63 10.11 4.15 -16.08
CA LEU A 63 10.26 3.18 -15.00
C LEU A 63 11.57 3.35 -14.22
N LEU A 64 12.68 3.55 -14.93
CA LEU A 64 14.00 3.78 -14.30
C LEU A 64 14.00 5.07 -13.47
N PHE A 65 13.43 6.14 -14.01
CA PHE A 65 13.30 7.42 -13.29
C PHE A 65 12.44 7.26 -12.05
N PHE A 66 11.29 6.58 -12.16
CA PHE A 66 10.44 6.31 -11.01
C PHE A 66 11.18 5.51 -9.93
N ILE A 67 11.87 4.41 -10.30
CA ILE A 67 12.65 3.59 -9.36
C ILE A 67 13.75 4.40 -8.67
N PHE A 68 14.37 5.33 -9.38
CA PHE A 68 15.40 6.21 -8.83
C PHE A 68 14.82 7.25 -7.86
N VAL A 69 13.68 7.87 -8.19
CA VAL A 69 13.17 9.03 -7.45
C VAL A 69 12.29 8.65 -6.25
N PHE A 70 11.49 7.55 -6.34
CA PHE A 70 10.52 7.24 -5.29
C PHE A 70 11.13 7.09 -3.88
N PRO A 71 12.38 6.62 -3.68
CA PRO A 71 12.97 6.58 -2.35
C PRO A 71 13.46 7.95 -1.86
N LEU A 72 13.56 8.96 -2.74
CA LEU A 72 14.23 10.24 -2.46
C LEU A 72 13.27 11.39 -2.16
N ILE A 73 11.99 11.26 -2.50
CA ILE A 73 11.07 12.41 -2.56
C ILE A 73 10.16 12.56 -1.32
N ASN A 74 10.18 11.60 -0.40
CA ASN A 74 9.09 11.46 0.58
C ASN A 74 9.16 12.45 1.75
N ASN A 75 10.34 12.98 2.06
CA ASN A 75 10.53 14.01 3.07
C ASN A 75 10.51 15.44 2.50
N LEU A 76 10.32 15.59 1.18
CA LEU A 76 10.28 16.89 0.53
C LEU A 76 9.32 17.89 1.20
N PRO A 77 8.10 17.51 1.66
CA PRO A 77 7.21 18.44 2.35
C PRO A 77 7.81 19.08 3.60
N TYR A 78 8.67 18.35 4.32
CA TYR A 78 9.26 18.82 5.58
C TYR A 78 10.26 19.96 5.39
N PHE A 79 10.93 20.04 4.22
CA PHE A 79 11.79 21.18 3.89
C PHE A 79 11.01 22.47 3.73
N PHE A 80 9.70 22.39 3.49
CA PHE A 80 8.81 23.54 3.33
C PHE A 80 7.90 23.77 4.53
N GLY A 81 8.23 23.18 5.69
CA GLY A 81 7.46 23.36 6.92
C GLY A 81 6.07 22.69 6.91
N ILE A 82 5.83 21.76 5.99
CA ILE A 82 4.56 21.01 5.91
C ILE A 82 4.64 19.82 6.87
N PHE A 83 4.41 20.10 8.15
CA PHE A 83 4.45 19.10 9.23
C PHE A 83 3.04 18.62 9.56
N THR A 84 2.57 17.60 8.88
CA THR A 84 1.27 17.02 9.16
C THR A 84 1.39 15.54 9.44
N GLN A 85 0.74 15.09 10.51
CA GLN A 85 0.72 13.67 10.90
C GLN A 85 -0.04 12.79 9.92
N ILE A 86 -1.01 13.39 9.24
CA ILE A 86 -1.83 12.74 8.24
C ILE A 86 -1.10 12.86 6.89
N PRO A 87 -1.27 11.89 5.95
CA PRO A 87 -0.55 11.89 4.68
C PRO A 87 -0.99 13.07 3.80
N HIS A 88 -0.65 14.29 4.24
CA HIS A 88 -0.73 15.44 3.37
C HIS A 88 0.44 15.38 2.39
N ALA A 89 0.18 15.64 1.14
CA ALA A 89 1.11 15.55 0.03
C ALA A 89 1.84 14.18 -0.02
N PRO A 90 1.16 13.09 -0.38
CA PRO A 90 1.81 11.82 -0.63
C PRO A 90 2.66 11.93 -1.89
N THR A 91 3.87 12.48 -1.76
CA THR A 91 4.75 12.81 -2.87
C THR A 91 5.07 11.60 -3.74
N ALA A 92 5.28 10.43 -3.14
CA ALA A 92 5.47 9.19 -3.89
C ALA A 92 4.22 8.77 -4.68
N LEU A 93 3.01 9.03 -4.16
CA LEU A 93 1.77 8.78 -4.91
C LEU A 93 1.64 9.73 -6.09
N LEU A 94 1.89 11.02 -5.90
CA LEU A 94 1.85 12.02 -6.97
C LEU A 94 2.88 11.67 -8.07
N LEU A 95 4.09 11.28 -7.67
CA LEU A 95 5.11 10.77 -8.58
C LEU A 95 4.62 9.56 -9.38
N PHE A 96 3.97 8.59 -8.69
CA PHE A 96 3.41 7.43 -9.34
C PHE A 96 2.29 7.80 -10.33
N LEU A 97 1.39 8.68 -9.95
CA LEU A 97 0.29 9.12 -10.82
C LEU A 97 0.82 9.81 -12.09
N ALA A 98 1.82 10.68 -11.95
CA ALA A 98 2.48 11.33 -13.08
C ALA A 98 3.18 10.32 -14.01
N PHE A 99 3.98 9.42 -13.43
CA PHE A 99 4.63 8.32 -14.15
C PHE A 99 3.61 7.44 -14.89
N PHE A 100 2.55 7.01 -14.18
CA PHE A 100 1.59 6.06 -14.75
C PHE A 100 0.70 6.71 -15.81
N LEU A 101 0.38 7.99 -15.66
CA LEU A 101 -0.29 8.77 -16.72
C LEU A 101 0.56 8.80 -18.00
N GLY A 102 1.85 9.13 -17.91
CA GLY A 102 2.77 9.07 -19.04
C GLY A 102 2.86 7.66 -19.64
N TRP A 103 2.89 6.62 -18.81
CA TRP A 103 2.85 5.22 -19.22
C TRP A 103 1.60 4.87 -20.04
N LEU A 104 0.42 5.35 -19.64
CA LEU A 104 -0.83 5.17 -20.37
C LEU A 104 -0.82 5.93 -21.69
N VAL A 105 -0.39 7.19 -21.67
CA VAL A 105 -0.26 8.04 -22.87
C VAL A 105 0.66 7.38 -23.90
N ASN A 106 1.84 6.90 -23.51
CA ASN A 106 2.73 6.15 -24.40
C ASN A 106 2.03 4.93 -25.03
N GLY A 107 1.08 4.31 -24.33
CA GLY A 107 0.30 3.21 -24.87
C GLY A 107 -0.80 3.60 -25.85
N LEU A 108 -1.19 4.88 -25.88
CA LEU A 108 -2.17 5.44 -26.81
C LEU A 108 -1.51 5.95 -28.10
N LEU A 109 -0.28 6.43 -27.98
CA LEU A 109 0.45 6.90 -29.14
C LEU A 109 0.65 5.75 -30.15
N PRO A 110 0.40 5.97 -31.43
CA PRO A 110 0.67 4.98 -32.46
C PRO A 110 2.16 4.69 -32.41
N SER A 111 2.52 3.53 -31.85
CA SER A 111 3.91 3.08 -31.94
C SER A 111 4.27 3.01 -33.40
N GLY A 112 5.40 3.60 -33.78
CA GLY A 112 5.98 3.52 -35.14
C GLY A 112 6.36 2.07 -35.49
N GLU A 113 5.46 1.13 -35.25
CA GLU A 113 5.60 -0.32 -35.44
C GLU A 113 5.70 -0.73 -36.92
N LYS A 114 5.53 0.23 -37.83
CA LYS A 114 5.71 -0.04 -39.26
C LYS A 114 7.16 -0.45 -39.61
N SER A 115 8.16 -0.04 -38.85
CA SER A 115 9.56 -0.42 -39.08
C SER A 115 9.94 -1.80 -38.57
N ARG A 116 9.20 -2.37 -37.58
CA ARG A 116 9.51 -3.71 -37.02
C ARG A 116 8.73 -4.85 -37.66
N ARG A 117 7.70 -4.58 -38.47
CA ARG A 117 6.93 -5.62 -39.17
C ARG A 117 7.62 -6.11 -40.45
N GLN A 118 8.51 -5.35 -41.03
CA GLN A 118 9.19 -5.74 -42.27
C GLN A 118 10.32 -6.79 -42.12
N SER A 119 10.72 -7.10 -40.90
CA SER A 119 11.79 -8.10 -40.65
C SER A 119 11.31 -9.43 -40.02
N ARG A 120 10.03 -9.79 -40.16
CA ARG A 120 9.55 -11.09 -39.72
C ARG A 120 9.07 -11.94 -40.91
N PRO A 121 9.57 -13.17 -41.04
CA PRO A 121 9.11 -14.08 -42.10
C PRO A 121 7.60 -14.37 -41.94
N ASN A 122 6.94 -14.47 -43.08
CA ASN A 122 5.51 -14.72 -43.25
C ASN A 122 5.09 -16.05 -42.61
N GLY A 123 4.69 -16.03 -41.34
CA GLY A 123 3.98 -17.13 -40.70
C GLY A 123 2.50 -16.80 -40.50
N PRO A 124 1.58 -17.75 -40.47
CA PRO A 124 0.13 -17.50 -40.45
C PRO A 124 -0.27 -16.61 -39.25
N ALA A 125 -0.79 -15.43 -39.57
CA ALA A 125 -0.98 -14.29 -38.66
C ALA A 125 -2.08 -14.49 -37.61
N GLY A 126 -2.91 -15.52 -37.70
CA GLY A 126 -4.11 -15.69 -36.88
C GLY A 126 -3.89 -16.23 -35.45
N THR A 127 -2.82 -17.02 -35.22
CA THR A 127 -2.63 -17.74 -33.96
C THR A 127 -1.60 -17.12 -33.00
N ALA A 128 -0.75 -16.22 -33.50
CA ALA A 128 0.33 -15.64 -32.70
C ALA A 128 -0.14 -14.45 -31.82
N ALA A 129 -1.16 -13.69 -32.25
CA ALA A 129 -1.70 -12.57 -31.49
C ALA A 129 -2.51 -13.05 -30.28
N GLY A 130 -3.32 -14.09 -30.42
CA GLY A 130 -4.08 -14.70 -29.33
C GLY A 130 -3.16 -15.28 -28.26
N ARG A 131 -2.12 -16.03 -28.66
CA ARG A 131 -1.15 -16.63 -27.73
C ARG A 131 -0.28 -15.58 -26.98
N ARG A 132 -0.02 -14.41 -27.60
CA ARG A 132 0.71 -13.32 -26.90
C ARG A 132 -0.09 -12.64 -25.81
N ILE A 133 -1.40 -12.66 -25.86
CA ILE A 133 -2.27 -12.05 -24.86
C ILE A 133 -2.44 -12.97 -23.65
N GLU A 134 -2.63 -14.27 -23.89
CA GLU A 134 -2.69 -15.27 -22.82
C GLU A 134 -1.36 -15.35 -22.06
N ALA A 135 -0.21 -15.20 -22.74
CA ALA A 135 1.10 -15.18 -22.09
C ALA A 135 1.35 -13.94 -21.21
N ARG A 136 0.63 -12.84 -21.43
CA ARG A 136 0.83 -11.57 -20.70
C ARG A 136 0.06 -11.50 -19.38
N TRP A 137 -1.15 -12.08 -19.30
CA TRP A 137 -2.02 -12.10 -18.13
C TRP A 137 -2.23 -13.51 -17.56
N GLY A 138 -1.64 -14.52 -18.19
CA GLY A 138 -1.79 -15.93 -17.82
C GLY A 138 -1.08 -16.34 -16.54
N HIS A 139 -0.26 -15.46 -15.91
CA HIS A 139 0.40 -15.83 -14.67
C HIS A 139 -0.61 -15.95 -13.53
N PRO A 140 -0.61 -17.07 -12.75
CA PRO A 140 -1.62 -17.33 -11.72
C PRO A 140 -1.80 -16.22 -10.68
N VAL A 141 -0.76 -15.42 -10.40
CA VAL A 141 -0.79 -14.32 -9.43
C VAL A 141 -1.80 -13.21 -9.80
N PHE A 142 -2.08 -13.01 -11.09
CA PHE A 142 -3.04 -11.98 -11.50
C PHE A 142 -4.48 -12.29 -11.12
N ARG A 143 -4.82 -13.54 -10.86
CA ARG A 143 -6.17 -13.94 -10.41
C ARG A 143 -6.48 -13.41 -9.00
N PRO A 144 -5.71 -13.76 -7.95
CA PRO A 144 -5.95 -13.20 -6.62
C PRO A 144 -5.69 -11.69 -6.56
N LEU A 145 -4.74 -11.15 -7.34
CA LEU A 145 -4.51 -9.72 -7.44
C LEU A 145 -5.73 -8.99 -7.99
N PHE A 146 -6.37 -9.53 -9.02
CA PHE A 146 -7.60 -8.98 -9.60
C PHE A 146 -8.77 -9.10 -8.63
N LEU A 147 -8.96 -10.26 -7.98
CA LEU A 147 -10.01 -10.45 -6.98
C LEU A 147 -9.86 -9.44 -5.83
N LEU A 148 -8.68 -9.36 -5.23
CA LEU A 148 -8.41 -8.42 -4.14
C LEU A 148 -8.62 -6.98 -4.60
N GLY A 149 -8.14 -6.62 -5.80
CA GLY A 149 -8.36 -5.30 -6.39
C GLY A 149 -9.84 -4.98 -6.61
N LEU A 150 -10.64 -5.97 -7.03
CA LEU A 150 -12.08 -5.82 -7.22
C LEU A 150 -12.80 -5.62 -5.88
N LEU A 151 -12.48 -6.42 -4.85
CA LEU A 151 -13.04 -6.25 -3.50
C LEU A 151 -12.69 -4.87 -2.92
N ILE A 152 -11.45 -4.42 -3.10
CA ILE A 152 -10.98 -3.09 -2.69
C ILE A 152 -11.75 -1.99 -3.43
N ALA A 153 -11.97 -2.12 -4.75
CA ALA A 153 -12.69 -1.14 -5.54
C ALA A 153 -14.18 -1.07 -5.14
N ILE A 154 -14.83 -2.23 -4.94
CA ILE A 154 -16.22 -2.29 -4.44
C ILE A 154 -16.31 -1.67 -3.05
N SER A 155 -15.41 -2.07 -2.14
CA SER A 155 -15.39 -1.54 -0.78
C SER A 155 -15.15 -0.04 -0.78
N GLY A 156 -14.19 0.44 -1.57
CA GLY A 156 -13.91 1.86 -1.73
C GLY A 156 -15.09 2.65 -2.25
N ALA A 157 -15.80 2.15 -3.26
CA ALA A 157 -16.99 2.80 -3.82
C ALA A 157 -18.14 2.86 -2.80
N VAL A 158 -18.50 1.72 -2.19
CA VAL A 158 -19.59 1.67 -1.20
C VAL A 158 -19.28 2.56 0.01
N THR A 159 -18.06 2.51 0.51
CA THR A 159 -17.64 3.33 1.67
C THR A 159 -17.59 4.82 1.32
N PHE A 160 -17.12 5.16 0.12
CA PHE A 160 -17.14 6.54 -0.37
C PHE A 160 -18.56 7.08 -0.39
N PHE A 161 -19.51 6.37 -1.00
CA PHE A 161 -20.90 6.79 -1.05
C PHE A 161 -21.56 6.83 0.33
N ARG A 162 -21.26 5.88 1.23
CA ARG A 162 -21.73 5.91 2.61
C ARG A 162 -21.38 7.23 3.30
N PHE A 163 -20.14 7.71 3.14
CA PHE A 163 -19.70 8.96 3.75
C PHE A 163 -20.11 10.20 2.95
N ALA A 164 -20.20 10.12 1.62
CA ALA A 164 -20.64 11.23 0.78
C ALA A 164 -22.12 11.57 0.96
N CYS A 165 -22.98 10.56 1.17
CA CYS A 165 -24.40 10.77 1.43
C CYS A 165 -24.67 11.45 2.78
N PHE A 166 -23.71 11.43 3.70
CA PHE A 166 -23.84 12.10 5.00
C PHE A 166 -23.71 13.63 4.91
N PHE A 167 -22.90 14.12 3.95
CA PHE A 167 -22.78 15.54 3.68
C PHE A 167 -23.06 15.82 2.21
N PRO A 168 -23.76 16.93 1.89
CA PRO A 168 -23.74 17.42 0.53
C PRO A 168 -22.28 17.62 0.13
N PHE A 169 -21.90 17.03 -0.99
CA PHE A 169 -20.54 17.04 -1.52
C PHE A 169 -20.08 18.51 -1.70
N ARG A 170 -19.33 19.01 -0.74
CA ARG A 170 -18.68 20.31 -0.81
C ARG A 170 -17.19 20.08 -0.86
N ALA A 171 -16.52 20.76 -1.77
CA ALA A 171 -15.07 20.74 -1.85
C ALA A 171 -14.40 21.01 -0.50
N ASP A 172 -14.98 21.86 0.33
CA ASP A 172 -14.48 22.22 1.66
C ASP A 172 -14.52 21.06 2.67
N GLY A 173 -15.54 20.20 2.62
CA GLY A 173 -15.70 19.04 3.54
C GLY A 173 -14.78 17.86 3.25
N ILE A 174 -14.22 17.78 2.03
CA ILE A 174 -13.29 16.71 1.66
C ILE A 174 -11.93 16.89 2.36
N TYR A 175 -11.66 18.04 2.95
CA TYR A 175 -10.32 18.48 3.30
C TYR A 175 -10.01 18.53 4.79
N GLU A 176 -10.99 18.46 5.64
CA GLU A 176 -10.77 18.46 7.07
C GLU A 176 -10.75 17.05 7.63
N LEU A 177 -9.62 16.38 7.56
CA LEU A 177 -9.27 15.28 8.44
C LEU A 177 -8.92 15.84 9.82
N LYS A 178 -9.86 16.51 10.46
CA LYS A 178 -9.77 16.75 11.89
C LYS A 178 -10.27 15.49 12.59
N THR A 179 -9.36 14.63 12.94
CA THR A 179 -9.58 13.57 13.92
C THR A 179 -9.77 14.27 15.27
N ASN A 180 -10.94 14.74 15.54
CA ASN A 180 -11.32 14.99 16.92
C ASN A 180 -11.50 13.64 17.58
N ILE A 181 -11.07 13.54 18.84
CA ILE A 181 -11.23 12.39 19.73
C ILE A 181 -12.70 11.86 19.77
N LEU A 182 -13.64 12.63 19.27
CA LEU A 182 -15.09 12.39 19.32
C LEU A 182 -15.72 12.11 17.95
N GLY A 183 -14.95 11.99 16.89
CA GLY A 183 -15.47 11.69 15.56
C GLY A 183 -14.60 12.26 14.44
N VAL A 184 -14.62 11.58 13.30
CA VAL A 184 -13.99 12.02 12.05
C VAL A 184 -15.05 12.75 11.23
N SER A 185 -14.72 13.93 10.67
CA SER A 185 -15.62 14.59 9.73
C SER A 185 -15.88 13.68 8.52
N ALA A 186 -17.05 13.77 7.88
CA ALA A 186 -17.35 13.00 6.68
C ALA A 186 -16.31 13.21 5.57
N GLY A 187 -15.81 14.44 5.43
CA GLY A 187 -14.71 14.74 4.50
C GLY A 187 -13.43 13.96 4.80
N GLY A 188 -13.07 13.84 6.08
CA GLY A 188 -11.93 13.02 6.51
C GLY A 188 -12.13 11.54 6.24
N ALA A 189 -13.34 11.03 6.42
CA ALA A 189 -13.69 9.66 6.11
C ALA A 189 -13.58 9.35 4.61
N ILE A 190 -14.07 10.24 3.75
CA ILE A 190 -13.93 10.15 2.29
C ILE A 190 -12.46 10.12 1.89
N MET A 191 -11.64 11.01 2.46
CA MET A 191 -10.20 11.06 2.16
C MET A 191 -9.49 9.79 2.61
N SER A 192 -9.77 9.25 3.78
CA SER A 192 -9.22 7.98 4.26
C SER A 192 -9.54 6.84 3.29
N THR A 193 -10.77 6.77 2.79
CA THR A 193 -11.21 5.79 1.79
C THR A 193 -10.45 5.96 0.47
N LEU A 194 -10.35 7.19 -0.07
CA LEU A 194 -9.63 7.46 -1.31
C LEU A 194 -8.14 7.15 -1.21
N PHE A 195 -7.48 7.53 -0.10
CA PHE A 195 -6.09 7.20 0.12
C PHE A 195 -5.85 5.69 0.22
N SER A 196 -6.72 4.98 0.94
CA SER A 196 -6.62 3.52 1.04
C SER A 196 -6.80 2.87 -0.33
N LEU A 197 -7.79 3.31 -1.11
CA LEU A 197 -8.04 2.83 -2.47
C LEU A 197 -6.80 3.02 -3.38
N LEU A 198 -6.28 4.24 -3.44
CA LEU A 198 -5.11 4.57 -4.26
C LEU A 198 -3.85 3.86 -3.76
N ASN A 199 -3.72 3.68 -2.46
CA ASN A 199 -2.59 2.97 -1.87
C ASN A 199 -2.49 1.53 -2.40
N TYR A 200 -3.59 0.79 -2.42
CA TYR A 200 -3.61 -0.58 -2.95
C TYR A 200 -3.47 -0.61 -4.47
N LEU A 201 -4.31 0.15 -5.18
CA LEU A 201 -4.37 0.08 -6.64
C LEU A 201 -3.09 0.58 -7.32
N SER A 202 -2.44 1.62 -6.78
CA SER A 202 -1.17 2.10 -7.31
C SER A 202 -0.06 1.06 -7.17
N GLY A 203 -0.01 0.33 -6.06
CA GLY A 203 0.93 -0.77 -5.85
C GLY A 203 0.74 -1.91 -6.86
N PHE A 204 -0.53 -2.30 -7.10
CA PHE A 204 -0.86 -3.36 -8.08
C PHE A 204 -0.51 -2.94 -9.51
N ALA A 205 -0.83 -1.69 -9.88
CA ALA A 205 -0.49 -1.14 -11.19
C ALA A 205 1.03 -1.03 -11.37
N PHE A 206 1.76 -0.59 -10.34
CA PHE A 206 3.23 -0.55 -10.36
C PHE A 206 3.84 -1.94 -10.53
N PHE A 207 3.34 -2.96 -9.80
CA PHE A 207 3.77 -4.34 -10.00
C PHE A 207 3.59 -4.80 -11.44
N GLY A 208 2.42 -4.56 -12.03
CA GLY A 208 2.14 -4.91 -13.42
C GLY A 208 3.09 -4.21 -14.42
N ALA A 209 3.33 -2.92 -14.22
CA ALA A 209 4.27 -2.12 -15.03
C ALA A 209 5.70 -2.64 -14.89
N ALA A 210 6.22 -2.77 -13.69
CA ALA A 210 7.57 -3.23 -13.41
C ALA A 210 7.80 -4.67 -13.89
N TYR A 211 6.92 -5.62 -13.56
CA TYR A 211 7.02 -7.01 -14.00
C TYR A 211 7.04 -7.15 -15.52
N SER A 212 6.21 -6.37 -16.22
CA SER A 212 6.16 -6.43 -17.70
C SER A 212 7.48 -6.06 -18.36
N ARG A 213 8.25 -5.16 -17.76
CA ARG A 213 9.49 -4.57 -18.34
C ARG A 213 10.76 -5.24 -17.79
N LEU A 214 10.80 -5.59 -16.51
CA LEU A 214 11.98 -6.17 -15.85
C LEU A 214 12.31 -7.60 -16.32
N LYS A 215 11.51 -8.19 -17.20
CA LYS A 215 11.85 -9.40 -17.93
C LYS A 215 13.10 -9.20 -18.81
N SER A 216 13.39 -7.98 -19.29
CA SER A 216 14.62 -7.64 -20.01
C SER A 216 15.83 -7.66 -19.05
N PRO A 217 16.91 -8.44 -19.35
CA PRO A 217 18.13 -8.46 -18.51
C PRO A 217 18.82 -7.12 -18.42
N ALA A 218 18.84 -6.38 -19.54
CA ALA A 218 19.49 -5.08 -19.60
C ALA A 218 18.75 -4.05 -18.73
N LEU A 219 17.41 -4.01 -18.80
CA LEU A 219 16.61 -3.10 -17.99
C LEU A 219 16.67 -3.46 -16.51
N MET A 220 16.63 -4.75 -16.16
CA MET A 220 16.80 -5.22 -14.78
C MET A 220 18.10 -4.71 -14.16
N LYS A 221 19.23 -4.82 -14.90
CA LYS A 221 20.53 -4.29 -14.42
C LYS A 221 20.48 -2.79 -14.18
N LYS A 222 19.86 -2.02 -15.10
CA LYS A 222 19.70 -0.57 -14.97
C LYS A 222 18.80 -0.22 -13.78
N ALA A 223 17.70 -0.95 -13.58
CA ALA A 223 16.78 -0.74 -12.45
C ALA A 223 17.44 -1.00 -11.11
N LEU A 224 18.24 -2.07 -11.00
CA LEU A 224 19.01 -2.38 -9.78
C LEU A 224 20.10 -1.34 -9.51
N ALA A 225 20.75 -0.83 -10.56
CA ALA A 225 21.72 0.27 -10.43
C ALA A 225 21.04 1.58 -9.98
N ALA A 226 19.88 1.92 -10.56
CA ALA A 226 19.09 3.09 -10.16
C ALA A 226 18.64 3.01 -8.69
N LEU A 227 18.15 1.85 -8.25
CA LEU A 227 17.77 1.61 -6.86
C LEU A 227 18.96 1.73 -5.92
N THR A 228 20.13 1.19 -6.30
CA THR A 228 21.37 1.30 -5.49
C THR A 228 21.83 2.75 -5.38
N ALA A 229 21.82 3.49 -6.49
CA ALA A 229 22.20 4.90 -6.50
C ALA A 229 21.26 5.75 -5.62
N SER A 230 19.94 5.56 -5.73
CA SER A 230 18.99 6.25 -4.86
C SER A 230 19.16 5.87 -3.38
N THR A 231 19.44 4.60 -3.09
CA THR A 231 19.73 4.16 -1.73
C THR A 231 20.99 4.83 -1.17
N MET A 232 22.06 4.93 -1.97
CA MET A 232 23.29 5.63 -1.56
C MET A 232 23.01 7.10 -1.23
N ILE A 233 22.24 7.81 -2.09
CA ILE A 233 21.86 9.21 -1.84
C ILE A 233 21.05 9.33 -0.54
N ALA A 234 20.07 8.46 -0.33
CA ALA A 234 19.27 8.44 0.90
C ALA A 234 20.12 8.20 2.15
N LEU A 235 21.13 7.33 2.06
CA LEU A 235 22.08 7.06 3.15
C LEU A 235 23.01 8.24 3.41
N LEU A 236 23.52 8.91 2.38
CA LEU A 236 24.33 10.12 2.53
C LEU A 236 23.53 11.25 3.20
N PHE A 237 22.26 11.41 2.80
CA PHE A 237 21.38 12.37 3.48
C PHE A 237 21.10 11.97 4.93
N ALA A 238 20.93 10.69 5.20
CA ALA A 238 20.79 10.19 6.57
C ALA A 238 22.06 10.43 7.44
N LEU A 239 23.27 10.37 6.85
CA LEU A 239 24.49 10.78 7.52
C LEU A 239 24.49 12.28 7.84
N PHE A 240 24.07 13.10 6.87
CA PHE A 240 23.89 14.53 7.11
C PHE A 240 22.94 14.79 8.28
N GLN A 241 21.80 14.12 8.34
CA GLN A 241 20.88 14.21 9.47
C GLN A 241 21.52 13.80 10.80
N LYS A 242 22.34 12.74 10.80
CA LYS A 242 22.98 12.22 12.01
C LYS A 242 24.05 13.15 12.57
N TYR A 243 24.88 13.75 11.71
CA TYR A 243 26.09 14.47 12.12
C TYR A 243 25.97 15.99 12.05
N VAL A 244 25.05 16.52 11.23
CA VAL A 244 24.87 17.95 11.05
C VAL A 244 23.59 18.42 11.72
N SER A 245 22.42 17.90 11.32
CA SER A 245 21.16 18.31 11.92
C SER A 245 20.06 17.27 11.69
N VAL A 246 19.60 16.65 12.76
CA VAL A 246 18.49 15.69 12.73
C VAL A 246 17.15 16.34 12.30
N ALA A 247 17.03 17.67 12.43
CA ALA A 247 15.80 18.41 12.15
C ALA A 247 15.58 18.62 10.64
N VAL A 248 16.63 18.63 9.83
CA VAL A 248 16.52 18.93 8.39
C VAL A 248 15.76 17.82 7.66
N GLY A 249 14.66 18.19 7.03
CA GLY A 249 13.82 17.23 6.29
C GLY A 249 13.20 16.14 7.17
N ASN A 250 12.99 16.42 8.47
CA ASN A 250 12.46 15.46 9.43
C ASN A 250 11.22 16.05 10.13
N TYR A 251 10.35 15.17 10.59
CA TYR A 251 9.15 15.57 11.33
C TYR A 251 9.52 15.86 12.80
N PRO A 252 9.03 16.98 13.40
CA PRO A 252 9.42 17.39 14.76
C PRO A 252 9.27 16.31 15.84
N PHE A 253 8.26 15.47 15.71
CA PHE A 253 8.04 14.34 16.62
C PHE A 253 9.26 13.38 16.65
N TRP A 254 9.85 13.05 15.49
CA TRP A 254 11.00 12.15 15.41
C TRP A 254 12.29 12.84 15.80
N VAL A 255 12.38 14.15 15.58
CA VAL A 255 13.50 14.99 16.06
C VAL A 255 13.60 14.92 17.58
N GLY A 256 12.46 15.01 18.31
CA GLY A 256 12.40 14.86 19.75
C GLY A 256 12.92 13.52 20.28
N PHE A 257 12.90 12.46 19.45
CA PHE A 257 13.46 11.15 19.77
C PHE A 257 14.88 10.93 19.21
N ASN A 258 15.48 11.94 18.61
CA ASN A 258 16.78 11.88 17.93
C ASN A 258 16.84 10.73 16.89
N GLN A 259 15.76 10.53 16.14
CA GLN A 259 15.64 9.52 15.11
C GLN A 259 15.75 10.13 13.72
N ILE A 260 16.57 9.54 12.86
CA ILE A 260 16.72 9.97 11.47
C ILE A 260 15.74 9.22 10.58
N ASN A 261 15.15 9.94 9.64
CA ASN A 261 14.22 9.39 8.64
C ASN A 261 14.83 9.30 7.22
N GLY A 262 16.07 9.77 7.03
CA GLY A 262 16.66 9.86 5.69
C GLY A 262 15.76 10.70 4.77
N THR A 263 15.54 10.19 3.57
CA THR A 263 14.66 10.82 2.58
C THR A 263 13.19 10.35 2.67
N PHE A 264 12.84 9.64 3.74
CA PHE A 264 11.51 9.07 3.97
C PHE A 264 10.66 9.94 4.88
N LYS A 265 9.37 9.65 4.93
CA LYS A 265 8.41 10.36 5.77
C LYS A 265 8.68 10.13 7.28
N ASP A 266 9.05 8.91 7.63
CA ASP A 266 9.28 8.52 9.03
C ASP A 266 10.39 7.47 9.14
N PRO A 267 11.01 7.33 10.32
CA PRO A 267 12.08 6.37 10.56
C PRO A 267 11.68 4.90 10.34
N ASN A 268 10.43 4.52 10.61
CA ASN A 268 9.99 3.13 10.43
C ASN A 268 9.92 2.76 8.94
N SER A 269 9.43 3.67 8.11
CA SER A 269 9.38 3.51 6.65
C SER A 269 10.79 3.44 6.06
N PHE A 270 11.71 4.32 6.52
CA PHE A 270 13.12 4.27 6.11
C PHE A 270 13.78 2.96 6.53
N GLY A 271 13.60 2.56 7.79
CA GLY A 271 14.14 1.29 8.30
C GLY A 271 13.62 0.07 7.54
N ALA A 272 12.32 0.02 7.23
CA ALA A 272 11.73 -1.08 6.46
C ALA A 272 12.31 -1.16 5.04
N PHE A 273 12.52 -0.01 4.39
CA PHE A 273 13.18 0.07 3.08
C PHE A 273 14.62 -0.44 3.16
N LEU A 274 15.42 0.05 4.11
CA LEU A 274 16.81 -0.36 4.28
C LEU A 274 16.92 -1.85 4.59
N ALA A 275 16.08 -2.38 5.46
CA ALA A 275 16.06 -3.80 5.79
C ALA A 275 15.78 -4.69 4.57
N ALA A 276 14.93 -4.22 3.65
CA ALA A 276 14.59 -4.93 2.43
C ALA A 276 15.69 -4.83 1.35
N VAL A 277 16.34 -3.67 1.23
CA VAL A 277 17.41 -3.43 0.24
C VAL A 277 18.71 -4.13 0.65
N PHE A 278 19.00 -4.28 1.92
CA PHE A 278 20.28 -4.81 2.41
C PHE A 278 20.61 -6.21 1.86
N PRO A 279 19.75 -7.24 1.98
CA PRO A 279 20.03 -8.56 1.40
C PRO A 279 20.19 -8.51 -0.13
N LEU A 280 19.45 -7.60 -0.80
CA LEU A 280 19.57 -7.42 -2.26
C LEU A 280 20.96 -6.86 -2.62
N LEU A 281 21.48 -5.88 -1.87
CA LEU A 281 22.83 -5.34 -2.05
C LEU A 281 23.92 -6.39 -1.86
N LEU A 282 23.78 -7.25 -0.83
CA LEU A 282 24.69 -8.38 -0.63
C LEU A 282 24.66 -9.35 -1.84
N GLY A 283 23.46 -9.67 -2.33
CA GLY A 283 23.27 -10.48 -3.53
C GLY A 283 23.89 -9.85 -4.77
N LEU A 284 23.75 -8.53 -4.95
CA LEU A 284 24.35 -7.77 -6.04
C LEU A 284 25.89 -7.73 -5.94
N ALA A 285 26.45 -7.50 -4.74
CA ALA A 285 27.89 -7.51 -4.51
C ALA A 285 28.50 -8.89 -4.83
N ALA A 286 27.82 -9.99 -4.41
CA ALA A 286 28.25 -11.35 -4.70
C ALA A 286 28.10 -11.71 -6.20
N ALA A 287 27.10 -11.17 -6.88
CA ALA A 287 26.84 -11.41 -8.30
C ALA A 287 27.70 -10.54 -9.24
N ALA A 288 28.25 -9.45 -8.75
CA ALA A 288 28.95 -8.46 -9.57
C ALA A 288 30.23 -9.03 -10.19
N LYS A 289 30.42 -8.76 -11.48
CA LYS A 289 31.68 -8.99 -12.20
C LYS A 289 32.49 -7.68 -12.18
N GLY A 290 33.70 -7.74 -11.65
CA GLY A 290 34.62 -6.60 -11.53
C GLY A 290 34.60 -5.90 -10.17
N THR A 291 35.78 -5.43 -9.76
CA THR A 291 36.07 -4.89 -8.43
C THR A 291 35.27 -3.63 -8.11
N VAL A 292 35.16 -2.72 -9.06
CA VAL A 292 34.45 -1.41 -8.87
C VAL A 292 32.98 -1.63 -8.52
N LYS A 293 32.28 -2.54 -9.23
CA LYS A 293 30.87 -2.83 -8.94
C LYS A 293 30.69 -3.52 -7.61
N LYS A 294 31.59 -4.49 -7.26
CA LYS A 294 31.60 -5.13 -5.96
C LYS A 294 31.79 -4.13 -4.83
N ALA A 295 32.77 -3.24 -5.00
CA ALA A 295 33.07 -2.19 -4.04
C ALA A 295 31.88 -1.23 -3.87
N ALA A 296 31.23 -0.80 -4.96
CA ALA A 296 30.08 0.11 -4.90
C ALA A 296 28.89 -0.52 -4.13
N PHE A 297 28.51 -1.78 -4.44
CA PHE A 297 27.44 -2.47 -3.71
C PHE A 297 27.83 -2.77 -2.26
N GLY A 298 29.09 -3.19 -2.02
CA GLY A 298 29.60 -3.45 -0.70
C GLY A 298 29.68 -2.20 0.17
N ALA A 299 30.17 -1.09 -0.38
CA ALA A 299 30.22 0.19 0.32
C ALA A 299 28.80 0.71 0.67
N THR A 300 27.83 0.58 -0.26
CA THR A 300 26.43 0.93 0.01
C THR A 300 25.86 0.06 1.15
N ALA A 301 26.15 -1.24 1.16
CA ALA A 301 25.70 -2.14 2.21
C ALA A 301 26.38 -1.82 3.57
N ALA A 302 27.67 -1.54 3.58
CA ALA A 302 28.41 -1.15 4.78
C ALA A 302 27.89 0.18 5.35
N LEU A 303 27.68 1.18 4.50
CA LEU A 303 27.11 2.47 4.90
C LEU A 303 25.69 2.29 5.47
N LEU A 304 24.88 1.41 4.87
CA LEU A 304 23.56 1.09 5.38
C LEU A 304 23.64 0.55 6.82
N LEU A 305 24.49 -0.42 7.09
CA LEU A 305 24.67 -0.96 8.45
C LEU A 305 25.14 0.10 9.44
N PHE A 306 25.99 1.02 9.01
CA PHE A 306 26.49 2.11 9.86
C PHE A 306 25.38 3.12 10.21
N VAL A 307 24.50 3.44 9.25
CA VAL A 307 23.38 4.38 9.45
C VAL A 307 22.22 3.76 10.22
N PHE A 308 21.98 2.47 10.02
CA PHE A 308 20.78 1.76 10.46
C PHE A 308 20.44 1.92 11.96
N PRO A 309 21.39 1.85 12.90
CA PRO A 309 21.11 2.05 14.33
C PRO A 309 20.48 3.40 14.66
N SER A 310 20.84 4.46 13.92
CA SER A 310 20.33 5.82 14.13
C SER A 310 18.88 6.01 13.66
N VAL A 311 18.37 5.09 12.86
CA VAL A 311 16.96 5.07 12.45
C VAL A 311 16.04 4.71 13.63
N GLY A 312 16.49 3.83 14.54
CA GLY A 312 15.78 3.48 15.76
C GLY A 312 14.49 2.66 15.57
N ALA A 313 14.26 2.06 14.40
CA ALA A 313 13.07 1.26 14.07
C ALA A 313 13.24 -0.21 14.46
N ARG A 314 12.63 -0.65 15.57
CA ARG A 314 12.77 -2.02 16.12
C ARG A 314 12.30 -3.12 15.18
N SER A 315 11.13 -2.97 14.58
CA SER A 315 10.56 -3.95 13.64
C SER A 315 11.43 -4.08 12.39
N ALA A 316 12.01 -2.97 11.93
CA ALA A 316 12.92 -2.97 10.80
C ALA A 316 14.24 -3.67 11.15
N PHE A 317 14.76 -3.50 12.39
CA PHE A 317 15.94 -4.20 12.87
C PHE A 317 15.70 -5.73 12.88
N LEU A 318 14.59 -6.17 13.46
CA LEU A 318 14.21 -7.58 13.42
C LEU A 318 14.06 -8.09 11.97
N GLY A 319 13.43 -7.29 11.11
CA GLY A 319 13.32 -7.60 9.67
C GLY A 319 14.67 -7.74 8.98
N LEU A 320 15.64 -6.86 9.31
CA LEU A 320 17.00 -6.93 8.79
C LEU A 320 17.68 -8.24 9.18
N LEU A 321 17.58 -8.64 10.46
CA LEU A 321 18.15 -9.91 10.96
C LEU A 321 17.54 -11.13 10.27
N VAL A 322 16.21 -11.15 10.13
CA VAL A 322 15.51 -12.24 9.41
C VAL A 322 15.93 -12.28 7.93
N GLY A 323 15.99 -11.12 7.27
CA GLY A 323 16.46 -11.02 5.88
C GLY A 323 17.91 -11.52 5.72
N LEU A 324 18.82 -11.13 6.62
CA LEU A 324 20.20 -11.57 6.62
C LEU A 324 20.32 -13.09 6.87
N GLY A 325 19.56 -13.62 7.82
CA GLY A 325 19.50 -15.05 8.10
C GLY A 325 19.04 -15.85 6.86
N ILE A 326 17.96 -15.44 6.22
CA ILE A 326 17.45 -16.09 4.99
C ILE A 326 18.45 -15.95 3.85
N PHE A 327 19.08 -14.78 3.67
CA PHE A 327 20.13 -14.61 2.66
C PHE A 327 21.29 -15.57 2.89
N SER A 328 21.75 -15.70 4.13
CA SER A 328 22.86 -16.58 4.53
C SER A 328 22.55 -18.05 4.25
N VAL A 329 21.34 -18.53 4.62
CA VAL A 329 20.88 -19.89 4.34
C VAL A 329 20.81 -20.15 2.83
N PHE A 330 20.16 -19.25 2.08
CA PHE A 330 20.03 -19.41 0.63
C PHE A 330 21.38 -19.37 -0.08
N SER A 331 22.28 -18.49 0.35
CA SER A 331 23.63 -18.41 -0.19
C SER A 331 24.44 -19.66 0.12
N ALA A 332 24.36 -20.19 1.35
CA ALA A 332 25.06 -21.41 1.75
C ALA A 332 24.57 -22.66 0.99
N VAL A 333 23.25 -22.78 0.76
CA VAL A 333 22.68 -23.91 0.00
C VAL A 333 23.13 -23.90 -1.46
N ARG A 334 23.34 -22.73 -2.06
CA ARG A 334 23.75 -22.56 -3.47
C ARG A 334 25.26 -22.51 -3.66
N ALA A 335 26.01 -22.23 -2.62
CA ALA A 335 27.46 -22.20 -2.68
C ALA A 335 28.00 -23.63 -2.68
N GLY A 336 28.90 -23.97 -3.61
CA GLY A 336 29.66 -25.25 -3.55
C GLY A 336 30.42 -25.35 -2.21
N THR A 337 30.85 -26.58 -1.87
CA THR A 337 31.44 -26.93 -0.55
C THR A 337 32.58 -26.02 -0.11
N ALA A 338 33.42 -25.53 -1.02
CA ALA A 338 34.50 -24.59 -0.72
C ALA A 338 33.98 -23.21 -0.29
N TRP A 339 32.91 -22.71 -0.89
CA TRP A 339 32.26 -21.43 -0.55
C TRP A 339 31.43 -21.54 0.73
N ARG A 340 30.83 -22.72 0.96
CA ARG A 340 30.09 -23.02 2.18
C ARG A 340 30.97 -22.89 3.42
N ARG A 341 32.23 -23.42 3.36
CA ARG A 341 33.23 -23.28 4.44
C ARG A 341 33.64 -21.82 4.69
N LYS A 342 33.63 -20.93 3.66
CA LYS A 342 33.99 -19.50 3.79
C LYS A 342 32.82 -18.62 4.17
N LEU A 343 31.62 -18.85 3.59
CA LEU A 343 30.44 -18.02 3.83
C LEU A 343 29.75 -18.31 5.16
N MET A 344 29.72 -19.54 5.64
CA MET A 344 29.12 -19.83 6.95
C MET A 344 29.80 -19.12 8.10
N PRO A 345 31.13 -19.12 8.23
CA PRO A 345 31.79 -18.33 9.27
C PRO A 345 31.61 -16.82 9.03
N ALA A 346 31.67 -16.32 7.80
CA ALA A 346 31.43 -14.91 7.51
C ALA A 346 30.00 -14.47 7.85
N ALA A 347 28.99 -15.32 7.57
CA ALA A 347 27.61 -15.06 7.96
C ALA A 347 27.42 -15.18 9.47
N ALA A 348 28.08 -16.13 10.13
CA ALA A 348 28.08 -16.25 11.59
C ALA A 348 28.77 -15.05 12.23
N VAL A 349 29.90 -14.58 11.69
CA VAL A 349 30.60 -13.38 12.13
C VAL A 349 29.74 -12.13 11.90
N ALA A 350 29.09 -11.99 10.75
CA ALA A 350 28.17 -10.88 10.48
C ALA A 350 26.96 -10.89 11.42
N LEU A 351 26.42 -12.06 11.72
CA LEU A 351 25.34 -12.23 12.69
C LEU A 351 25.86 -11.93 14.10
N LEU A 352 27.05 -12.41 14.47
CA LEU A 352 27.69 -12.14 15.76
C LEU A 352 27.98 -10.63 15.90
N ILE A 353 28.53 -9.98 14.88
CA ILE A 353 28.75 -8.53 14.85
C ILE A 353 27.41 -7.80 15.00
N SER A 354 26.36 -8.24 14.33
CA SER A 354 25.04 -7.65 14.46
C SER A 354 24.45 -7.82 15.87
N VAL A 355 24.67 -8.99 16.50
CA VAL A 355 24.27 -9.29 17.87
C VAL A 355 25.13 -8.51 18.86
N VAL A 356 26.46 -8.49 18.67
CA VAL A 356 27.39 -7.73 19.52
C VAL A 356 27.16 -6.23 19.38
N LEU A 357 26.97 -5.72 18.18
CA LEU A 357 26.63 -4.31 17.95
C LEU A 357 25.27 -3.99 18.58
N GLY A 358 24.29 -4.87 18.46
CA GLY A 358 23.02 -4.78 19.17
C GLY A 358 23.20 -4.77 20.67
N ALA A 359 24.04 -5.66 21.22
CA ALA A 359 24.36 -5.72 22.65
C ALA A 359 25.12 -4.47 23.10
N VAL A 360 26.16 -4.03 22.39
CA VAL A 360 26.92 -2.79 22.71
C VAL A 360 25.99 -1.58 22.70
N LEU A 361 25.06 -1.50 21.74
CA LEU A 361 24.06 -0.43 21.70
C LEU A 361 23.06 -0.53 22.86
N VAL A 362 22.75 -1.74 23.35
CA VAL A 362 21.92 -1.99 24.52
C VAL A 362 22.65 -1.55 25.81
N PHE A 363 23.93 -1.93 25.96
CA PHE A 363 24.69 -1.66 27.18
C PHE A 363 25.28 -0.24 27.27
N SER A 364 25.32 0.49 26.14
CA SER A 364 25.85 1.87 26.14
C SER A 364 24.91 2.91 26.80
N GLY A 365 23.72 2.52 27.23
CA GLY A 365 22.82 3.35 28.06
C GLY A 365 22.32 4.66 27.42
N ARG A 366 22.65 4.93 26.14
CA ARG A 366 22.23 6.15 25.43
C ARG A 366 20.83 6.01 24.81
N SER A 367 20.07 7.11 24.90
CA SER A 367 18.74 7.20 24.28
C SER A 367 18.80 6.83 22.78
N GLY A 368 17.96 5.91 22.31
CA GLY A 368 17.92 5.46 20.92
C GLY A 368 17.52 4.00 20.78
N LEU A 369 18.05 3.32 19.77
CA LEU A 369 17.75 1.91 19.49
C LEU A 369 18.10 1.01 20.68
N ALA A 370 19.22 1.27 21.36
CA ALA A 370 19.67 0.52 22.53
C ALA A 370 18.61 0.50 23.66
N GLY A 371 18.15 1.65 24.12
CA GLY A 371 17.12 1.73 25.16
C GLY A 371 15.79 1.07 24.77
N ARG A 372 15.50 1.04 23.46
CA ARG A 372 14.28 0.37 22.95
C ARG A 372 14.45 -1.14 22.88
N ILE A 373 15.64 -1.63 22.55
CA ILE A 373 15.97 -3.07 22.59
C ILE A 373 15.99 -3.56 24.04
N THR A 374 16.60 -2.79 24.96
CA THR A 374 16.60 -3.12 26.40
C THR A 374 15.19 -3.26 26.92
N ARG A 375 14.29 -2.32 26.64
CA ARG A 375 12.88 -2.42 26.99
C ARG A 375 12.18 -3.65 26.36
N SER A 376 12.65 -4.10 25.19
CA SER A 376 12.16 -5.33 24.59
C SER A 376 12.65 -6.57 25.34
N LEU A 377 13.88 -6.57 25.84
CA LEU A 377 14.44 -7.64 26.69
C LEU A 377 13.80 -7.68 28.08
N ASP A 378 13.35 -6.53 28.60
CA ASP A 378 12.66 -6.46 29.88
C ASP A 378 11.32 -7.24 29.89
N VAL A 379 10.72 -7.48 28.72
CA VAL A 379 9.57 -8.37 28.56
C VAL A 379 9.96 -9.82 28.81
N PHE A 380 11.07 -10.27 28.21
CA PHE A 380 11.54 -11.65 28.36
C PHE A 380 12.04 -11.93 29.80
N SER A 381 12.55 -10.91 30.49
CA SER A 381 12.93 -11.00 31.91
C SER A 381 11.76 -10.81 32.87
N GLY A 382 10.54 -10.62 32.39
CA GLY A 382 9.35 -10.44 33.20
C GLY A 382 9.23 -9.07 33.91
N LYS A 383 10.18 -8.14 33.69
CA LYS A 383 10.17 -6.80 34.31
C LYS A 383 9.01 -5.93 33.83
N ILE A 384 8.57 -6.13 32.57
CA ILE A 384 7.41 -5.45 32.01
C ILE A 384 6.47 -6.50 31.34
N SER A 385 5.17 -6.29 31.45
CA SER A 385 4.20 -7.17 30.81
C SER A 385 4.18 -6.98 29.27
N MET A 386 3.74 -8.02 28.55
CA MET A 386 3.53 -7.91 27.10
C MET A 386 2.56 -6.78 26.73
N ALA A 387 1.51 -6.56 27.54
CA ALA A 387 0.57 -5.46 27.35
C ALA A 387 1.27 -4.10 27.48
N GLN A 388 2.12 -3.91 28.47
CA GLN A 388 2.93 -2.69 28.65
C GLN A 388 3.96 -2.50 27.52
N PHE A 389 4.53 -3.59 27.00
CA PHE A 389 5.48 -3.55 25.89
C PHE A 389 4.82 -3.12 24.58
N PHE A 390 3.70 -3.75 24.21
CA PHE A 390 2.97 -3.37 23.02
C PHE A 390 2.16 -2.09 23.21
N ASN A 391 1.95 -1.68 24.48
CA ASN A 391 1.29 -0.43 24.84
C ASN A 391 -0.01 -0.23 24.02
N ARG A 392 -0.14 0.94 23.37
CA ARG A 392 -1.34 1.29 22.59
C ARG A 392 -1.69 0.33 21.45
N ARG A 393 -0.74 -0.49 20.98
CA ARG A 393 -1.00 -1.47 19.89
C ARG A 393 -2.01 -2.53 20.28
N THR A 394 -2.02 -2.96 21.54
CA THR A 394 -3.00 -3.94 22.01
C THR A 394 -4.42 -3.41 21.85
N TYR A 395 -4.65 -2.13 22.12
CA TYR A 395 -5.95 -1.50 21.94
C TYR A 395 -6.39 -1.52 20.47
N PHE A 396 -5.48 -1.15 19.56
CA PHE A 396 -5.76 -1.18 18.14
C PHE A 396 -6.05 -2.59 17.64
N TRP A 397 -5.29 -3.57 18.10
CA TRP A 397 -5.52 -4.97 17.72
C TRP A 397 -6.82 -5.53 18.28
N THR A 398 -7.21 -5.13 19.49
CA THR A 398 -8.48 -5.52 20.11
C THR A 398 -9.65 -4.92 19.35
N ALA A 399 -9.60 -3.62 19.01
CA ALA A 399 -10.61 -2.97 18.18
C ALA A 399 -10.72 -3.63 16.79
N ALA A 400 -9.58 -3.93 16.13
CA ALA A 400 -9.58 -4.61 14.84
C ALA A 400 -10.24 -5.99 14.90
N ARG A 401 -9.95 -6.78 15.94
CA ARG A 401 -10.56 -8.10 16.13
C ARG A 401 -12.07 -8.01 16.37
N ALA A 402 -12.50 -7.05 17.18
CA ALA A 402 -13.92 -6.80 17.41
C ALA A 402 -14.64 -6.42 16.11
N MET A 403 -14.05 -5.55 15.28
CA MET A 403 -14.60 -5.21 13.96
C MET A 403 -14.70 -6.43 13.03
N ILE A 404 -13.71 -7.34 13.04
CA ILE A 404 -13.75 -8.58 12.26
C ILE A 404 -14.86 -9.50 12.75
N ALA A 405 -15.08 -9.57 14.06
CA ALA A 405 -16.14 -10.38 14.65
C ALA A 405 -17.54 -9.84 14.31
N ASP A 406 -17.73 -8.53 14.39
CA ASP A 406 -19.01 -7.89 14.08
C ASP A 406 -19.35 -7.90 12.58
N TYR A 407 -18.33 -7.76 11.73
CA TYR A 407 -18.49 -7.67 10.27
C TYR A 407 -17.61 -8.69 9.52
N PRO A 408 -17.86 -10.01 9.73
CA PRO A 408 -16.92 -11.04 9.28
C PRO A 408 -16.77 -11.13 7.76
N ILE A 409 -17.83 -10.88 6.98
CA ILE A 409 -17.81 -11.10 5.52
C ILE A 409 -17.07 -9.99 4.79
N SER A 410 -17.45 -8.74 5.02
CA SER A 410 -17.01 -7.57 4.25
C SER A 410 -16.22 -6.53 5.05
N GLY A 411 -16.09 -6.72 6.35
CA GLY A 411 -15.49 -5.72 7.24
C GLY A 411 -16.32 -4.44 7.35
N VAL A 412 -15.73 -3.42 7.95
CA VAL A 412 -16.36 -2.09 8.15
C VAL A 412 -16.25 -1.18 6.91
N GLY A 413 -15.56 -1.62 5.87
CA GLY A 413 -15.30 -0.87 4.64
C GLY A 413 -13.91 -0.26 4.58
N LEU A 414 -13.42 -0.07 3.35
CA LEU A 414 -12.08 0.40 3.04
C LEU A 414 -11.81 1.80 3.61
N GLY A 415 -10.72 1.95 4.35
CA GLY A 415 -10.32 3.21 4.98
C GLY A 415 -11.18 3.61 6.18
N SER A 416 -12.12 2.73 6.63
CA SER A 416 -13.03 3.02 7.75
C SER A 416 -12.49 2.58 9.11
N TYR A 417 -11.44 1.79 9.16
CA TYR A 417 -10.87 1.33 10.44
C TYR A 417 -10.60 2.49 11.41
N ILE A 418 -9.88 3.51 10.95
CA ILE A 418 -9.49 4.66 11.78
C ILE A 418 -10.71 5.49 12.23
N ILE A 419 -11.80 5.41 11.48
CA ILE A 419 -13.05 6.13 11.75
C ILE A 419 -13.88 5.38 12.79
N GLU A 420 -13.95 4.06 12.67
CA GLU A 420 -14.72 3.20 13.56
C GLU A 420 -13.99 2.89 14.89
N MET A 421 -12.66 2.95 14.88
CA MET A 421 -11.83 2.57 16.02
C MET A 421 -12.19 3.28 17.33
N PRO A 422 -12.45 4.61 17.37
CA PRO A 422 -12.85 5.28 18.61
C PRO A 422 -14.14 4.72 19.22
N ASN A 423 -15.08 4.28 18.38
CA ASN A 423 -16.33 3.68 18.80
C ASN A 423 -16.07 2.37 19.54
N TYR A 424 -15.21 1.53 18.96
CA TYR A 424 -14.84 0.25 19.56
C TYR A 424 -14.00 0.41 20.83
N LEU A 425 -13.12 1.38 20.88
CA LEU A 425 -12.34 1.67 22.09
C LEU A 425 -13.24 2.12 23.23
N LYS A 426 -14.28 2.93 22.96
CA LYS A 426 -15.27 3.36 23.95
C LYS A 426 -16.11 2.18 24.45
N ASP A 427 -16.59 1.33 23.54
CA ASP A 427 -17.40 0.16 23.87
C ASP A 427 -16.62 -0.86 24.73
N LEU A 428 -15.30 -0.92 24.54
CA LEU A 428 -14.39 -1.79 25.31
C LEU A 428 -13.79 -1.09 26.54
N GLU A 429 -14.26 0.10 26.89
CA GLU A 429 -13.75 0.93 28.00
C GLU A 429 -12.23 1.19 27.94
N LEU A 430 -11.68 1.24 26.73
CA LEU A 430 -10.26 1.47 26.49
C LEU A 430 -9.96 2.95 26.21
N PRO A 431 -8.70 3.41 26.47
CA PRO A 431 -8.33 4.81 26.22
C PRO A 431 -8.53 5.22 24.76
N THR A 432 -9.32 6.25 24.52
CA THR A 432 -9.68 6.77 23.17
C THR A 432 -8.77 7.88 22.67
N ALA A 433 -7.80 8.32 23.46
CA ALA A 433 -7.00 9.54 23.21
C ALA A 433 -6.08 9.50 21.97
N VAL A 434 -5.91 8.35 21.30
CA VAL A 434 -5.03 8.21 20.15
C VAL A 434 -5.67 7.37 19.07
N THR A 435 -5.87 7.96 17.91
CA THR A 435 -6.31 7.25 16.70
C THR A 435 -5.12 6.95 15.81
N ASP A 436 -5.02 5.72 15.32
CA ASP A 436 -4.02 5.27 14.36
C ASP A 436 -4.63 4.14 13.51
N SER A 437 -3.88 3.66 12.55
CA SER A 437 -4.17 2.40 11.86
C SER A 437 -4.04 1.22 12.83
N ALA A 438 -4.48 0.02 12.41
CA ALA A 438 -4.34 -1.20 13.23
C ALA A 438 -2.88 -1.55 13.59
N LEU A 439 -1.89 -0.87 13.01
CA LEU A 439 -0.46 -1.16 13.15
C LEU A 439 -0.11 -2.64 12.92
N ASN A 440 -0.96 -3.33 12.18
CA ASN A 440 -0.81 -4.70 11.71
C ASN A 440 -1.59 -4.82 10.40
N TYR A 441 -0.90 -5.19 9.34
CA TYR A 441 -1.48 -5.19 7.99
C TYR A 441 -2.60 -6.22 7.82
N VAL A 442 -2.46 -7.39 8.44
CA VAL A 442 -3.48 -8.47 8.37
C VAL A 442 -4.74 -8.04 9.10
N LEU A 443 -4.59 -7.49 10.30
CA LEU A 443 -5.73 -6.97 11.08
C LEU A 443 -6.40 -5.78 10.40
N GLN A 444 -5.62 -4.91 9.75
CA GLN A 444 -6.17 -3.80 8.97
C GLN A 444 -7.03 -4.30 7.81
N VAL A 445 -6.51 -5.25 7.02
CA VAL A 445 -7.25 -5.84 5.89
C VAL A 445 -8.49 -6.59 6.40
N GLY A 446 -8.35 -7.35 7.49
CA GLY A 446 -9.46 -8.09 8.08
C GLY A 446 -10.58 -7.19 8.59
N SER A 447 -10.24 -6.12 9.30
CA SER A 447 -11.24 -5.17 9.82
C SER A 447 -11.94 -4.39 8.70
N GLU A 448 -11.22 -4.03 7.62
CA GLU A 448 -11.78 -3.23 6.51
C GLU A 448 -12.46 -4.05 5.40
N LEU A 449 -12.00 -5.27 5.15
CA LEU A 449 -12.47 -6.13 4.05
C LEU A 449 -12.98 -7.51 4.50
N GLY A 450 -13.02 -7.77 5.80
CA GLY A 450 -13.52 -9.03 6.36
C GLY A 450 -12.71 -10.26 5.97
N TRP A 451 -13.29 -11.45 6.19
CA TRP A 451 -12.68 -12.72 5.84
C TRP A 451 -12.50 -12.92 4.33
N LEU A 452 -13.39 -12.34 3.50
CA LEU A 452 -13.23 -12.43 2.04
C LEU A 452 -12.01 -11.66 1.57
N GLY A 453 -11.74 -10.48 2.15
CA GLY A 453 -10.52 -9.73 1.91
C GLY A 453 -9.27 -10.47 2.37
N LEU A 454 -9.32 -11.09 3.57
CA LEU A 454 -8.22 -11.90 4.11
C LEU A 454 -7.95 -13.14 3.25
N ALA A 455 -8.99 -13.84 2.78
CA ALA A 455 -8.86 -14.99 1.92
C ALA A 455 -8.21 -14.62 0.57
N ALA A 456 -8.63 -13.50 -0.04
CA ALA A 456 -8.03 -12.99 -1.27
C ALA A 456 -6.56 -12.58 -1.06
N LEU A 457 -6.23 -11.94 0.07
CA LEU A 457 -4.86 -11.61 0.44
C LEU A 457 -4.02 -12.86 0.67
N ALA A 458 -4.53 -13.84 1.41
CA ALA A 458 -3.84 -15.12 1.65
C ALA A 458 -3.56 -15.88 0.34
N TRP A 459 -4.53 -15.88 -0.59
CA TRP A 459 -4.32 -16.46 -1.92
C TRP A 459 -3.24 -15.70 -2.71
N LEU A 460 -3.22 -14.38 -2.65
CA LEU A 460 -2.18 -13.56 -3.28
C LEU A 460 -0.79 -13.88 -2.71
N VAL A 461 -0.67 -13.91 -1.38
CA VAL A 461 0.58 -14.28 -0.68
C VAL A 461 1.02 -15.70 -1.08
N TRP A 462 0.09 -16.64 -1.13
CA TRP A 462 0.35 -18.01 -1.57
C TRP A 462 0.92 -18.08 -2.99
N GLU A 463 0.37 -17.35 -3.95
CA GLU A 463 0.90 -17.30 -5.32
C GLU A 463 2.29 -16.63 -5.36
N ILE A 464 2.54 -15.61 -4.54
CA ILE A 464 3.87 -15.02 -4.39
C ILE A 464 4.86 -16.05 -3.85
N LEU A 465 4.51 -16.78 -2.78
CA LEU A 465 5.36 -17.79 -2.17
C LEU A 465 5.63 -18.95 -3.14
N LYS A 466 4.61 -19.40 -3.89
CA LYS A 466 4.80 -20.39 -4.96
C LYS A 466 5.81 -19.92 -6.02
N GLN A 467 5.73 -18.66 -6.41
CA GLN A 467 6.68 -18.09 -7.36
C GLN A 467 8.08 -17.95 -6.75
N CYS A 468 8.19 -17.53 -5.50
CA CYS A 468 9.47 -17.51 -4.77
C CYS A 468 10.11 -18.91 -4.77
N ARG A 469 9.33 -19.96 -4.44
CA ARG A 469 9.79 -21.35 -4.48
C ARG A 469 10.21 -21.80 -5.90
N ARG A 470 9.44 -21.44 -6.94
CA ARG A 470 9.78 -21.74 -8.33
C ARG A 470 11.07 -21.03 -8.75
N THR A 471 11.21 -19.75 -8.44
CA THR A 471 12.40 -18.96 -8.72
C THR A 471 13.61 -19.51 -7.98
N TRP A 472 13.43 -19.97 -6.74
CA TRP A 472 14.48 -20.63 -5.96
C TRP A 472 14.90 -21.99 -6.55
N ARG A 473 13.94 -22.84 -6.90
CA ARG A 473 14.20 -24.19 -7.42
C ARG A 473 14.77 -24.22 -8.84
N GLY A 474 14.53 -23.19 -9.63
CA GLY A 474 15.08 -23.09 -10.98
C GLY A 474 16.61 -23.17 -10.97
N LYS A 475 17.19 -23.94 -11.91
CA LYS A 475 18.64 -24.06 -12.08
C LYS A 475 19.21 -22.70 -12.54
N SER A 476 20.18 -22.13 -11.84
CA SER A 476 20.87 -20.93 -12.27
C SER A 476 22.00 -21.31 -13.21
N ALA A 477 22.07 -20.64 -14.35
CA ALA A 477 23.14 -20.88 -15.32
C ALA A 477 24.53 -20.47 -14.77
N ASP A 478 24.54 -19.50 -13.82
CA ASP A 478 25.77 -19.02 -13.19
C ASP A 478 25.61 -18.80 -11.67
N LYS A 479 26.73 -18.82 -10.96
CA LYS A 479 26.77 -18.58 -9.50
C LYS A 479 26.29 -17.16 -9.14
N GLY A 480 26.58 -16.17 -9.96
CA GLY A 480 26.16 -14.79 -9.72
C GLY A 480 24.64 -14.62 -9.72
N GLY A 481 23.97 -15.24 -10.69
CA GLY A 481 22.50 -15.25 -10.74
C GLY A 481 21.88 -15.93 -9.52
N ALA A 482 22.52 -16.91 -8.92
CA ALA A 482 22.05 -17.57 -7.71
C ALA A 482 22.07 -16.63 -6.49
N PHE A 483 23.12 -15.83 -6.32
CA PHE A 483 23.22 -14.84 -5.23
C PHE A 483 22.22 -13.69 -5.40
N LEU A 484 22.01 -13.22 -6.64
CA LEU A 484 21.01 -12.20 -6.91
C LEU A 484 19.60 -12.66 -6.50
N ILE A 485 19.28 -13.93 -6.77
CA ILE A 485 18.00 -14.50 -6.37
C ILE A 485 17.91 -14.65 -4.85
N ALA A 486 18.96 -15.13 -4.21
CA ALA A 486 19.02 -15.22 -2.76
C ALA A 486 18.78 -13.84 -2.13
N GLY A 487 19.43 -12.78 -2.66
CA GLY A 487 19.25 -11.41 -2.21
C GLY A 487 17.84 -10.87 -2.44
N ALA A 488 17.25 -11.10 -3.60
CA ALA A 488 15.89 -10.65 -3.91
C ALA A 488 14.82 -11.36 -3.05
N LEU A 489 14.96 -12.68 -2.85
CA LEU A 489 14.06 -13.47 -1.99
C LEU A 489 14.19 -13.07 -0.52
N ALA A 490 15.43 -12.92 -0.05
CA ALA A 490 15.72 -12.49 1.31
C ALA A 490 15.24 -11.06 1.59
N GLY A 491 15.27 -10.18 0.58
CA GLY A 491 14.74 -8.81 0.67
C GLY A 491 13.21 -8.72 0.85
N LEU A 492 12.46 -9.80 0.54
CA LEU A 492 11.02 -9.86 0.83
C LEU A 492 10.71 -10.20 2.29
N ALA A 493 11.61 -10.91 2.98
CA ALA A 493 11.37 -11.39 4.34
C ALA A 493 11.19 -10.25 5.39
N PRO A 494 11.94 -9.13 5.35
CA PRO A 494 11.71 -7.99 6.22
C PRO A 494 10.28 -7.45 6.17
N PHE A 495 9.61 -7.52 5.02
CA PHE A 495 8.22 -7.08 4.92
C PHE A 495 7.26 -7.99 5.69
N ALA A 496 7.50 -9.33 5.69
CA ALA A 496 6.71 -10.25 6.48
C ALA A 496 6.78 -9.91 7.97
N VAL A 497 7.93 -9.45 8.47
CA VAL A 497 8.09 -8.96 9.84
C VAL A 497 7.42 -7.60 10.02
N ASN A 498 7.75 -6.63 9.17
CA ASN A 498 7.32 -5.24 9.36
C ASN A 498 5.81 -5.05 9.22
N PHE A 499 5.14 -5.80 8.35
CA PHE A 499 3.67 -5.74 8.18
C PHE A 499 2.88 -6.25 9.40
N ASN A 500 3.52 -6.96 10.33
CA ASN A 500 2.91 -7.31 11.62
C ASN A 500 2.96 -6.17 12.64
N PHE A 501 3.76 -5.13 12.39
CA PHE A 501 3.93 -4.00 13.30
C PHE A 501 3.53 -2.65 12.70
N HIS A 502 3.30 -2.58 11.38
CA HIS A 502 2.91 -1.37 10.66
C HIS A 502 2.02 -1.72 9.46
N THR A 503 1.09 -0.84 9.14
CA THR A 503 0.23 -0.98 7.96
C THR A 503 0.81 -0.29 6.73
N TYR A 504 1.68 0.71 6.92
CA TYR A 504 2.26 1.56 5.86
C TYR A 504 1.22 2.17 4.92
N ILE A 505 -0.01 2.45 5.41
CA ILE A 505 -1.07 3.05 4.59
C ILE A 505 -0.64 4.43 4.06
N GLY A 506 0.07 5.20 4.89
CA GLY A 506 0.57 6.52 4.50
C GLY A 506 1.96 6.52 3.86
N SER A 507 2.62 5.36 3.71
CA SER A 507 4.00 5.22 3.22
C SER A 507 4.02 4.45 1.92
N PHE A 508 3.66 5.14 0.84
CA PHE A 508 3.57 4.55 -0.51
C PHE A 508 4.90 3.98 -0.99
N GLU A 509 6.01 4.61 -0.62
CA GLU A 509 7.37 4.21 -0.96
C GLU A 509 7.74 2.82 -0.45
N VAL A 510 7.28 2.45 0.75
CA VAL A 510 7.50 1.10 1.31
C VAL A 510 6.78 0.05 0.48
N LYS A 511 5.56 0.35 0.03
CA LYS A 511 4.78 -0.55 -0.81
C LYS A 511 5.32 -0.66 -2.23
N TYR A 512 5.80 0.44 -2.80
CA TYR A 512 6.48 0.39 -4.10
C TYR A 512 7.76 -0.46 -4.02
N MET A 513 8.52 -0.37 -2.94
CA MET A 513 9.68 -1.24 -2.74
C MET A 513 9.28 -2.73 -2.63
N PHE A 514 8.24 -3.05 -1.86
CA PHE A 514 7.69 -4.41 -1.79
C PHE A 514 7.31 -4.94 -3.18
N TRP A 515 6.51 -4.18 -3.94
CA TRP A 515 6.07 -4.60 -5.26
C TRP A 515 7.19 -4.65 -6.29
N LEU A 516 8.21 -3.80 -6.15
CA LEU A 516 9.43 -3.88 -6.97
C LEU A 516 10.18 -5.19 -6.75
N LEU A 517 10.38 -5.59 -5.50
CA LEU A 517 11.02 -6.87 -5.17
C LEU A 517 10.21 -8.06 -5.68
N VAL A 518 8.89 -8.04 -5.51
CA VAL A 518 8.02 -9.07 -6.10
C VAL A 518 8.20 -9.13 -7.61
N ALA A 519 8.21 -7.98 -8.30
CA ALA A 519 8.40 -7.92 -9.75
C ALA A 519 9.78 -8.47 -10.17
N ILE A 520 10.84 -8.16 -9.41
CA ILE A 520 12.20 -8.70 -9.63
C ILE A 520 12.20 -10.22 -9.50
N VAL A 521 11.64 -10.75 -8.42
CA VAL A 521 11.58 -12.22 -8.18
C VAL A 521 10.81 -12.92 -9.30
N PHE A 522 9.70 -12.37 -9.73
CA PHE A 522 8.88 -12.91 -10.82
C PHE A 522 9.62 -12.86 -12.16
N ALA A 523 10.28 -11.74 -12.45
CA ALA A 523 11.06 -11.60 -13.69
C ALA A 523 12.27 -12.56 -13.73
N LEU A 524 12.94 -12.77 -12.60
CA LEU A 524 14.02 -13.75 -12.47
C LEU A 524 13.53 -15.18 -12.65
N GLY A 525 12.31 -15.50 -12.22
CA GLY A 525 11.71 -16.82 -12.37
C GLY A 525 11.34 -17.18 -13.82
N VAL A 526 10.85 -16.20 -14.60
CA VAL A 526 10.48 -16.41 -16.03
C VAL A 526 11.68 -16.73 -16.89
N ARG A 527 12.85 -16.15 -16.60
CA ARG A 527 14.09 -16.39 -17.38
C ARG A 527 14.63 -17.82 -17.26
N ARG A 528 14.01 -18.66 -16.45
CA ARG A 528 14.48 -20.00 -16.06
C ARG A 528 13.53 -21.11 -16.43
N ALA A 529 12.37 -20.82 -17.01
CA ALA A 529 11.57 -21.86 -17.65
C ALA A 529 12.42 -22.48 -18.76
N PRO A 530 12.73 -23.76 -18.71
CA PRO A 530 13.66 -24.35 -19.66
C PRO A 530 13.08 -24.28 -21.07
N GLU A 531 13.96 -24.15 -22.05
CA GLU A 531 13.77 -24.64 -23.43
C GLU A 531 13.47 -26.17 -23.47
N GLU A 532 13.25 -26.83 -22.36
CA GLU A 532 12.88 -28.24 -22.20
C GLU A 532 11.54 -28.61 -22.84
N GLN A 533 10.79 -27.65 -23.42
CA GLN A 533 9.63 -27.94 -24.26
C GLN A 533 9.82 -27.58 -25.74
N ALA A 534 10.96 -27.12 -26.16
CA ALA A 534 11.39 -27.33 -27.53
C ALA A 534 11.84 -28.78 -27.59
N GLY A 535 10.88 -29.68 -27.72
CA GLY A 535 11.12 -31.10 -27.89
C GLY A 535 12.22 -31.27 -28.93
N ASN A 536 13.20 -32.05 -28.61
CA ASN A 536 14.03 -32.76 -29.58
C ASN A 536 13.16 -32.99 -30.83
N PRO A 537 13.47 -32.43 -31.98
CA PRO A 537 12.86 -32.97 -33.19
C PRO A 537 13.31 -34.39 -33.22
N ALA A 538 12.41 -35.29 -32.78
CA ALA A 538 12.56 -36.71 -32.99
C ALA A 538 13.02 -36.86 -34.43
N SER A 539 14.19 -37.44 -34.60
CA SER A 539 14.68 -37.93 -35.85
C SER A 539 13.60 -38.86 -36.44
N PHE A 540 12.70 -38.26 -37.21
CA PHE A 540 11.87 -39.01 -38.13
C PHE A 540 12.81 -39.47 -39.24
N SER A 541 13.44 -40.63 -39.02
CA SER A 541 13.95 -41.45 -40.09
C SER A 541 12.75 -41.93 -40.90
N GLY A 542 12.41 -41.13 -41.87
CA GLY A 542 11.40 -41.50 -42.87
C GLY A 542 11.89 -42.70 -43.64
N HIS A 543 11.22 -43.80 -43.47
CA HIS A 543 11.20 -44.86 -44.47
C HIS A 543 10.51 -44.32 -45.71
N GLY A 544 11.32 -43.85 -46.65
CA GLY A 544 10.88 -43.56 -48.02
C GLY A 544 11.06 -44.80 -48.88
N ILE A 545 9.97 -45.43 -49.23
CA ILE A 545 9.87 -46.39 -50.35
C ILE A 545 9.98 -45.58 -51.64
N GLY A 546 11.00 -45.83 -52.44
CA GLY A 546 11.11 -45.28 -53.79
C GLY A 546 11.47 -46.40 -54.78
N PRO A 547 11.13 -46.33 -56.05
CA PRO A 547 11.53 -47.32 -57.03
C PRO A 547 12.53 -46.81 -58.05
N GLY A 548 13.51 -47.64 -58.40
CA GLY A 548 13.96 -47.81 -59.77
C GLY A 548 15.26 -47.15 -60.23
N GLY A 549 16.20 -47.95 -60.69
CA GLY A 549 17.20 -47.65 -61.69
C GLY A 549 18.66 -47.94 -61.31
N GLY A 550 19.18 -49.11 -61.73
CA GLY A 550 20.59 -49.51 -61.62
C GLY A 550 21.46 -48.81 -62.71
N PRO A 551 22.61 -49.41 -63.16
CA PRO A 551 23.59 -50.24 -62.44
C PRO A 551 25.05 -49.73 -62.67
N ALA A 552 26.02 -50.45 -62.10
CA ALA A 552 27.38 -50.76 -62.62
C ALA A 552 28.57 -50.29 -61.77
N SER A 553 29.33 -51.31 -61.54
CA SER A 553 30.81 -51.53 -61.50
C SER A 553 31.54 -51.20 -60.20
N ALA A 554 31.98 -52.18 -59.49
CA ALA A 554 33.11 -53.12 -59.64
C ALA A 554 34.39 -52.65 -58.97
N ILE A 555 35.03 -53.68 -58.33
CA ILE A 555 36.46 -53.84 -57.95
C ILE A 555 36.72 -53.60 -56.45
N SER A 556 36.80 -54.61 -55.68
CA SER A 556 37.81 -55.69 -55.42
C SER A 556 38.79 -55.35 -54.29
N ALA A 557 38.98 -56.46 -53.50
CA ALA A 557 40.16 -56.86 -52.75
C ALA A 557 40.41 -56.13 -51.39
N ASP A 558 40.79 -56.73 -50.29
CA ASP A 558 41.35 -58.05 -50.01
C ASP A 558 41.24 -58.33 -48.47
N ARG A 559 41.18 -59.64 -48.14
CA ARG A 559 41.41 -60.22 -46.81
C ARG A 559 42.95 -60.25 -46.51
N PRO A 560 43.49 -60.59 -45.33
CA PRO A 560 43.15 -61.77 -44.61
C PRO A 560 43.23 -61.69 -43.04
N GLU A 561 42.55 -62.64 -42.43
CA GLU A 561 42.94 -63.74 -41.52
C GLU A 561 43.78 -63.44 -40.25
N GLY A 562 43.33 -63.97 -39.13
CA GLY A 562 44.23 -64.65 -38.27
C GLY A 562 43.84 -64.76 -36.76
N ILE A 563 43.33 -65.93 -36.38
CA ILE A 563 43.73 -66.80 -35.24
C ILE A 563 43.22 -66.46 -33.85
N SER A 564 42.30 -67.21 -33.35
CA SER A 564 42.28 -68.37 -32.40
C SER A 564 42.70 -68.11 -30.97
N GLY A 565 41.95 -68.74 -30.06
CA GLY A 565 42.37 -69.10 -28.70
C GLY A 565 41.23 -69.15 -27.67
N GLN A 566 40.55 -70.26 -27.66
CA GLN A 566 40.24 -71.27 -26.62
C GLN A 566 40.07 -70.79 -25.17
N SER A 567 38.89 -71.04 -24.66
CA SER A 567 38.45 -71.97 -23.60
C SER A 567 38.82 -71.69 -22.15
N SER A 568 37.83 -71.63 -21.32
CA SER A 568 37.65 -72.61 -20.22
C SER A 568 36.30 -72.41 -19.48
N GLN A 569 35.79 -73.59 -19.14
CA GLN A 569 34.50 -73.89 -18.52
C GLN A 569 34.44 -73.59 -17.02
N ALA A 570 33.25 -73.21 -16.58
CA ALA A 570 32.38 -73.77 -15.52
C ALA A 570 32.76 -73.48 -14.03
N PRO A 571 31.89 -73.75 -13.04
CA PRO A 571 30.44 -73.94 -13.08
C PRO A 571 29.61 -73.12 -12.01
N GLY A 572 28.34 -73.06 -12.21
CA GLY A 572 27.20 -73.16 -11.30
C GLY A 572 27.17 -72.46 -9.95
N LYS A 573 26.10 -71.64 -9.77
CA LYS A 573 25.26 -71.66 -8.58
C LYS A 573 23.95 -70.86 -8.78
N GLU A 574 22.89 -71.62 -8.58
CA GLU A 574 21.60 -71.24 -7.94
C GLU A 574 20.75 -70.06 -8.44
N ALA A 575 19.59 -70.45 -8.93
CA ALA A 575 18.43 -69.63 -9.22
C ALA A 575 17.89 -68.93 -7.96
N GLY A 576 17.89 -67.56 -7.93
CA GLY A 576 17.10 -66.75 -7.04
C GLY A 576 15.89 -66.16 -7.79
N PRO A 577 14.78 -65.98 -7.16
CA PRO A 577 13.49 -65.63 -7.83
C PRO A 577 13.54 -64.31 -8.54
N GLN A 578 13.12 -64.32 -9.79
CA GLN A 578 12.86 -63.11 -10.57
C GLN A 578 11.74 -62.26 -9.92
N LEU A 579 12.12 -61.15 -9.32
CA LEU A 579 11.20 -60.07 -9.01
C LEU A 579 10.72 -59.44 -10.34
N GLN A 580 9.50 -59.81 -10.73
CA GLN A 580 8.76 -59.09 -11.76
C GLN A 580 8.58 -57.64 -11.31
N THR A 581 9.39 -56.76 -11.87
CA THR A 581 9.14 -55.32 -11.79
C THR A 581 7.85 -55.02 -12.55
N PHE A 582 6.76 -54.91 -11.79
CA PHE A 582 5.52 -54.30 -12.26
C PHE A 582 5.80 -52.83 -12.65
N ASN A 583 6.01 -52.61 -13.94
CA ASN A 583 5.93 -51.29 -14.54
C ASN A 583 4.48 -50.81 -14.43
N MET A 584 4.09 -50.27 -13.26
CA MET A 584 2.91 -49.45 -13.15
C MET A 584 3.20 -48.10 -13.81
N ALA A 585 2.98 -48.01 -15.10
CA ALA A 585 2.72 -46.73 -15.73
C ALA A 585 1.54 -46.06 -15.00
N PRO A 586 1.68 -44.86 -14.47
CA PRO A 586 0.54 -44.18 -13.85
C PRO A 586 -0.45 -43.84 -14.96
N LYS A 587 -1.51 -44.65 -15.11
CA LYS A 587 -2.71 -44.26 -15.85
C LYS A 587 -3.26 -43.01 -15.16
N THR A 588 -2.81 -41.84 -15.59
CA THR A 588 -3.48 -40.57 -15.29
C THR A 588 -4.77 -40.47 -16.08
N ASN A 589 -5.74 -41.29 -15.70
CA ASN A 589 -7.14 -41.05 -16.06
C ASN A 589 -7.64 -39.92 -15.17
N ARG A 590 -7.09 -38.72 -15.34
CA ARG A 590 -7.75 -37.50 -14.89
C ARG A 590 -8.82 -37.18 -15.91
N SER A 591 -10.04 -37.66 -15.62
CA SER A 591 -11.26 -37.07 -16.20
C SER A 591 -11.13 -35.55 -16.12
N PRO A 592 -11.41 -34.81 -17.19
CA PRO A 592 -11.44 -33.36 -17.10
C PRO A 592 -12.69 -32.98 -16.28
N LEU A 593 -12.56 -32.97 -14.95
CA LEU A 593 -13.50 -32.27 -14.10
C LEU A 593 -13.57 -30.83 -14.62
N LYS A 594 -14.72 -30.57 -15.22
CA LYS A 594 -15.10 -29.35 -15.92
C LYS A 594 -14.67 -28.12 -15.13
N LYS A 595 -13.71 -27.38 -15.64
CA LYS A 595 -13.11 -26.14 -15.13
C LYS A 595 -13.97 -24.85 -15.26
N PRO A 596 -15.31 -24.80 -15.43
CA PRO A 596 -16.04 -23.56 -15.49
C PRO A 596 -16.44 -23.01 -14.12
N PHE A 597 -16.43 -23.80 -13.03
CA PHE A 597 -16.93 -23.35 -11.72
C PHE A 597 -15.99 -22.36 -10.98
N ALA A 598 -14.68 -22.54 -11.11
CA ALA A 598 -13.72 -21.68 -10.40
C ALA A 598 -13.77 -20.20 -10.83
N PRO A 599 -13.80 -19.82 -12.13
CA PRO A 599 -13.90 -18.41 -12.50
C PRO A 599 -15.23 -17.78 -12.12
N PHE A 600 -16.34 -18.51 -12.14
CA PHE A 600 -17.63 -18.00 -11.68
C PHE A 600 -17.60 -17.63 -10.19
N PHE A 601 -17.00 -18.49 -9.36
CA PHE A 601 -16.95 -18.27 -7.92
C PHE A 601 -16.19 -17.00 -7.55
N TYR A 602 -14.93 -16.84 -8.02
CA TYR A 602 -14.13 -15.68 -7.59
C TYR A 602 -14.38 -14.41 -8.38
N LEU A 603 -14.93 -14.47 -9.61
CA LEU A 603 -15.22 -13.27 -10.40
C LEU A 603 -16.64 -12.75 -10.20
N ILE A 604 -17.57 -13.58 -9.78
CA ILE A 604 -18.98 -13.19 -9.66
C ILE A 604 -19.49 -13.42 -8.24
N LEU A 605 -19.52 -14.65 -7.76
CA LEU A 605 -20.16 -14.96 -6.48
C LEU A 605 -19.51 -14.27 -5.29
N CYS A 606 -18.19 -14.36 -5.17
CA CYS A 606 -17.49 -13.74 -4.06
C CYS A 606 -17.63 -12.21 -4.04
N PRO A 607 -17.42 -11.46 -5.15
CA PRO A 607 -17.68 -10.02 -5.19
C PRO A 607 -19.15 -9.63 -4.94
N VAL A 608 -20.13 -10.42 -5.39
CA VAL A 608 -21.56 -10.15 -5.16
C VAL A 608 -21.91 -10.32 -3.68
N VAL A 609 -21.49 -11.43 -3.05
CA VAL A 609 -21.71 -11.66 -1.60
C VAL A 609 -21.03 -10.58 -0.78
N PHE A 610 -19.81 -10.20 -1.15
CA PHE A 610 -19.08 -9.12 -0.48
C PHE A 610 -19.82 -7.79 -0.60
N ALA A 611 -20.23 -7.40 -1.81
CA ALA A 611 -20.95 -6.16 -2.06
C ALA A 611 -22.29 -6.12 -1.32
N ALA A 612 -23.07 -7.21 -1.38
CA ALA A 612 -24.34 -7.33 -0.68
C ALA A 612 -24.17 -7.19 0.84
N SER A 613 -23.19 -7.89 1.42
CA SER A 613 -22.87 -7.78 2.85
C SER A 613 -22.48 -6.36 3.24
N LEU A 614 -21.60 -5.72 2.48
CA LEU A 614 -21.14 -4.37 2.77
C LEU A 614 -22.23 -3.32 2.60
N LEU A 615 -23.07 -3.44 1.57
CA LEU A 615 -24.23 -2.56 1.36
C LEU A 615 -25.24 -2.70 2.51
N TRP A 616 -25.55 -3.95 2.90
CA TRP A 616 -26.43 -4.22 4.04
C TRP A 616 -25.88 -3.60 5.32
N ASN A 617 -24.63 -3.89 5.65
CA ASN A 617 -23.96 -3.34 6.83
C ASN A 617 -23.93 -1.80 6.81
N SER A 618 -23.65 -1.20 5.66
CA SER A 618 -23.60 0.27 5.49
C SER A 618 -24.97 0.92 5.66
N ALA A 619 -26.05 0.24 5.25
CA ALA A 619 -27.40 0.75 5.37
C ALA A 619 -27.97 0.61 6.79
N HIS A 620 -27.55 -0.40 7.55
CA HIS A 620 -28.12 -0.75 8.86
C HIS A 620 -27.15 -0.46 10.00
N SER A 621 -26.23 -1.37 10.29
CA SER A 621 -25.39 -1.32 11.48
C SER A 621 -24.25 -0.31 11.42
N LEU A 622 -23.71 -0.06 10.23
CA LEU A 622 -22.70 0.97 9.97
C LEU A 622 -23.31 2.30 9.55
N SER A 623 -24.64 2.40 9.47
CA SER A 623 -25.26 3.69 9.20
C SER A 623 -24.91 4.67 10.32
N LEU A 624 -24.73 5.91 9.95
CA LEU A 624 -24.32 6.94 10.89
C LEU A 624 -25.33 7.13 12.02
N GLU A 625 -26.62 6.99 11.68
CA GLU A 625 -27.72 7.04 12.65
C GLU A 625 -27.61 5.92 13.70
N THR A 626 -27.42 4.67 13.27
CA THR A 626 -27.28 3.52 14.17
C THR A 626 -26.03 3.68 15.06
N ARG A 627 -24.91 4.13 14.48
CA ARG A 627 -23.67 4.38 15.22
C ARG A 627 -23.82 5.47 16.26
N THR A 628 -24.49 6.57 15.90
CA THR A 628 -24.75 7.67 16.83
C THR A 628 -25.58 7.22 18.00
N ARG A 629 -26.64 6.44 17.75
CA ARG A 629 -27.49 5.90 18.83
C ARG A 629 -26.74 4.94 19.73
N LYS A 630 -25.98 3.99 19.14
CA LYS A 630 -25.26 2.96 19.91
C LYS A 630 -24.14 3.56 20.76
N TYR A 631 -23.33 4.45 20.21
CA TYR A 631 -22.11 4.93 20.87
C TYR A 631 -22.28 6.32 21.49
N GLY A 632 -23.45 6.93 21.36
CA GLY A 632 -23.69 8.30 21.87
C GLY A 632 -22.73 9.32 21.29
N ILE A 633 -22.29 9.12 20.06
CA ILE A 633 -21.38 10.03 19.38
C ILE A 633 -22.15 11.31 19.10
N LYS A 634 -21.77 12.39 19.75
CA LYS A 634 -22.23 13.71 19.38
C LYS A 634 -21.68 14.04 18.02
N GLN A 635 -22.55 14.14 17.02
CA GLN A 635 -22.14 14.54 15.69
C GLN A 635 -22.06 16.05 15.65
N GLU A 636 -20.91 16.53 16.06
CA GLU A 636 -20.53 17.93 15.97
C GLU A 636 -19.55 18.07 14.82
N PHE A 637 -19.79 19.01 13.95
CA PHE A 637 -18.87 19.34 12.86
C PHE A 637 -18.76 20.85 12.70
N GLY A 638 -17.61 21.30 12.23
CA GLY A 638 -17.36 22.71 11.99
C GLY A 638 -17.34 23.57 13.26
N LEU A 639 -17.21 22.94 14.44
CA LEU A 639 -17.04 23.59 15.73
C LEU A 639 -15.61 23.41 16.20
N ASP A 640 -14.99 24.50 16.64
CA ASP A 640 -13.69 24.49 17.28
C ASP A 640 -13.79 24.01 18.75
N LYS A 641 -12.67 23.85 19.43
CA LYS A 641 -12.62 23.51 20.87
C LYS A 641 -13.35 24.57 21.70
N VAL A 642 -13.78 24.17 22.89
CA VAL A 642 -14.39 25.08 23.86
C VAL A 642 -13.36 26.13 24.29
N GLU A 643 -13.77 27.37 24.24
CA GLU A 643 -13.05 28.55 24.73
C GLU A 643 -13.89 29.23 25.81
N LYS A 644 -13.29 30.08 26.62
CA LYS A 644 -13.97 30.84 27.66
C LYS A 644 -13.78 32.34 27.43
N THR A 645 -14.82 33.10 27.66
CA THR A 645 -14.73 34.56 27.75
C THR A 645 -14.13 34.97 29.09
N ASP A 646 -13.73 36.21 29.23
CA ASP A 646 -13.16 36.76 30.48
C ASP A 646 -14.13 36.65 31.67
N ASP A 647 -15.44 36.67 31.43
CA ASP A 647 -16.48 36.45 32.41
C ASP A 647 -16.81 34.96 32.65
N GLY A 648 -16.00 34.04 32.09
CA GLY A 648 -16.07 32.58 32.30
C GLY A 648 -17.13 31.85 31.50
N ARG A 649 -17.84 32.50 30.55
CA ARG A 649 -18.79 31.82 29.67
C ARG A 649 -18.09 30.93 28.67
N GLU A 650 -18.53 29.70 28.54
CA GLU A 650 -18.04 28.75 27.56
C GLU A 650 -18.70 28.97 26.21
N PHE A 651 -17.88 28.96 25.15
CA PHE A 651 -18.34 29.07 23.78
C PHE A 651 -17.43 28.29 22.80
N ARG A 652 -17.91 28.16 21.58
CA ARG A 652 -17.14 27.47 20.50
C ARG A 652 -17.29 28.28 19.21
N TRP A 653 -16.18 28.52 18.54
CA TRP A 653 -16.20 29.09 17.20
C TRP A 653 -16.69 28.08 16.17
N THR A 654 -17.49 28.57 15.22
CA THR A 654 -17.87 27.78 14.05
C THR A 654 -16.95 28.07 12.88
N GLY A 655 -16.86 27.13 11.94
CA GLY A 655 -16.43 27.42 10.57
C GLY A 655 -17.57 28.07 9.76
N ARG A 656 -17.49 28.01 8.43
CA ARG A 656 -18.55 28.49 7.53
C ARG A 656 -19.87 27.72 7.66
N THR A 657 -19.76 26.45 8.02
CA THR A 657 -20.89 25.58 8.32
C THR A 657 -20.55 24.75 9.55
N ALA A 658 -21.43 24.73 10.53
CA ALA A 658 -21.29 23.95 11.72
C ALA A 658 -22.58 23.17 12.00
N GLY A 659 -22.47 22.04 12.64
CA GLY A 659 -23.61 21.23 13.06
C GLY A 659 -23.46 20.70 14.47
N LEU A 660 -24.58 20.65 15.18
CA LEU A 660 -24.67 20.14 16.53
C LEU A 660 -25.86 19.19 16.63
N MET A 661 -25.61 17.94 17.02
CA MET A 661 -26.66 16.97 17.28
C MET A 661 -27.14 17.13 18.71
N LEU A 662 -28.46 17.18 18.86
CA LEU A 662 -29.12 17.25 20.16
C LEU A 662 -30.44 16.46 20.12
N ARG A 663 -30.84 15.95 21.28
CA ARG A 663 -32.19 15.42 21.49
C ARG A 663 -33.09 16.59 21.89
N VAL A 664 -34.21 16.74 21.19
CA VAL A 664 -35.13 17.83 21.48
C VAL A 664 -35.93 17.51 22.73
N GLU A 665 -35.67 18.27 23.80
CA GLU A 665 -36.27 18.08 25.12
C GLU A 665 -37.39 19.11 25.40
N SER A 666 -37.41 20.24 24.68
CA SER A 666 -38.40 21.28 24.77
C SER A 666 -38.73 21.89 23.40
N GLU A 667 -39.89 22.53 23.30
CA GLU A 667 -40.35 23.16 22.05
C GLU A 667 -39.45 24.32 21.62
N THR A 668 -38.83 25.00 22.56
CA THR A 668 -37.97 26.16 22.30
C THR A 668 -36.53 25.88 22.71
N LEU A 669 -35.61 26.27 21.85
CA LEU A 669 -34.18 26.21 22.06
C LEU A 669 -33.58 27.60 22.02
N GLU A 670 -32.91 27.98 23.09
CA GLU A 670 -32.16 29.23 23.21
C GLU A 670 -30.69 28.97 22.91
N CYS A 671 -30.14 29.76 21.95
CA CYS A 671 -28.77 29.63 21.51
C CYS A 671 -28.08 31.00 21.58
N PRO A 672 -27.17 31.24 22.51
CA PRO A 672 -26.35 32.43 22.53
C PRO A 672 -25.38 32.44 21.34
N ILE A 673 -25.37 33.52 20.56
CA ILE A 673 -24.58 33.63 19.34
C ILE A 673 -23.84 34.98 19.34
N LEU A 674 -22.59 34.97 18.88
CA LEU A 674 -21.77 36.17 18.71
C LEU A 674 -21.04 36.11 17.35
N ALA A 675 -20.96 37.24 16.66
CA ALA A 675 -20.11 37.39 15.49
C ALA A 675 -19.13 38.55 15.71
N SER A 676 -17.84 38.25 15.80
CA SER A 676 -16.74 39.22 15.97
C SER A 676 -16.05 39.53 14.64
N HIS A 677 -16.81 39.73 13.57
CA HIS A 677 -16.25 40.00 12.25
C HIS A 677 -15.83 41.47 12.12
N PRO A 678 -14.64 41.76 11.57
CA PRO A 678 -14.26 43.15 11.27
C PRO A 678 -15.28 43.80 10.31
N GLY A 679 -15.73 45.02 10.67
CA GLY A 679 -16.68 45.77 9.89
C GLY A 679 -18.09 45.16 9.83
N ILE A 680 -18.52 44.47 10.88
CA ILE A 680 -19.83 43.81 10.95
C ILE A 680 -20.99 44.76 10.78
N GLU A 681 -20.86 46.01 11.23
CA GLU A 681 -21.87 47.08 11.11
C GLU A 681 -22.21 47.40 9.65
N ASN A 682 -21.16 47.44 8.79
CA ASN A 682 -21.30 47.72 7.37
C ASN A 682 -21.56 46.48 6.52
N ARG A 683 -21.16 45.30 7.04
CA ARG A 683 -21.29 44.00 6.36
C ARG A 683 -21.82 42.98 7.34
N PRO A 684 -23.13 42.91 7.57
CA PRO A 684 -23.73 41.99 8.54
C PRO A 684 -23.40 40.53 8.27
N VAL A 685 -23.38 39.75 9.34
CA VAL A 685 -23.21 38.29 9.27
C VAL A 685 -24.59 37.66 9.34
N SER A 686 -25.00 37.02 8.26
CA SER A 686 -26.22 36.23 8.23
C SER A 686 -25.94 34.75 8.50
N VAL A 687 -26.77 34.14 9.32
CA VAL A 687 -26.71 32.76 9.74
C VAL A 687 -28.01 32.09 9.32
N GLU A 688 -27.91 31.14 8.40
CA GLU A 688 -29.01 30.22 8.06
C GLU A 688 -28.98 29.05 9.04
N VAL A 689 -30.10 28.79 9.74
CA VAL A 689 -30.21 27.68 10.67
C VAL A 689 -31.25 26.70 10.16
N SER A 690 -30.92 25.42 10.18
CA SER A 690 -31.83 24.36 9.77
C SER A 690 -31.71 23.14 10.68
N ALA A 691 -32.82 22.43 10.87
CA ALA A 691 -32.88 21.17 11.59
C ALA A 691 -33.02 19.99 10.62
N THR A 692 -32.32 18.93 10.90
CA THR A 692 -32.40 17.68 10.12
C THR A 692 -32.56 16.48 11.07
N PRO A 693 -33.73 15.83 11.07
CA PRO A 693 -34.01 14.70 11.96
C PRO A 693 -33.49 13.36 11.45
N ASP A 694 -33.09 13.29 10.18
CA ASP A 694 -32.80 12.05 9.46
C ASP A 694 -31.46 12.10 8.74
N PHE A 695 -30.46 12.69 9.39
CA PHE A 695 -29.08 12.76 8.84
C PHE A 695 -29.02 13.36 7.43
N PHE A 696 -29.64 14.53 7.27
CA PHE A 696 -29.63 15.33 6.05
C PHE A 696 -30.48 14.80 4.87
N LYS A 697 -31.28 13.76 5.04
CA LYS A 697 -32.26 13.35 4.02
C LYS A 697 -33.35 14.40 3.86
N THR A 698 -33.86 14.92 4.99
CA THR A 698 -34.77 16.07 4.99
C THR A 698 -34.12 17.20 5.78
N ARG A 699 -34.39 18.43 5.35
CA ARG A 699 -33.89 19.63 5.99
C ARG A 699 -35.04 20.62 6.15
N LYS A 700 -35.32 20.95 7.39
CA LYS A 700 -36.27 22.01 7.70
C LYS A 700 -35.51 23.29 8.01
N GLN A 701 -35.80 24.35 7.26
CA GLN A 701 -35.25 25.66 7.54
C GLN A 701 -35.92 26.24 8.80
N LEU A 702 -35.11 26.67 9.74
CA LEU A 702 -35.51 27.45 10.91
C LEU A 702 -35.30 28.93 10.62
N ASN A 703 -35.60 29.80 11.60
CA ASN A 703 -35.41 31.24 11.46
C ASN A 703 -33.93 31.57 11.16
N GLY A 704 -33.72 32.43 10.17
CA GLY A 704 -32.40 33.00 9.89
C GLY A 704 -32.12 34.17 10.85
N ILE A 705 -30.84 34.38 11.14
CA ILE A 705 -30.37 35.42 12.07
C ILE A 705 -29.45 36.36 11.31
N VAL A 706 -29.58 37.64 11.53
CA VAL A 706 -28.68 38.67 10.98
C VAL A 706 -28.00 39.39 12.12
N LEU A 707 -26.70 39.18 12.28
CA LEU A 707 -25.88 39.85 13.30
C LEU A 707 -25.24 41.09 12.71
N ARG A 708 -25.52 42.23 13.31
CA ARG A 708 -25.05 43.57 12.89
C ARG A 708 -24.01 44.16 13.85
N GLU A 709 -23.89 43.57 15.03
CA GLU A 709 -23.03 44.04 16.11
C GLU A 709 -22.20 42.89 16.68
N GLY A 710 -21.02 43.22 17.20
CA GLY A 710 -20.10 42.25 17.84
C GLY A 710 -20.46 41.96 19.30
N VAL A 711 -21.75 41.78 19.60
CA VAL A 711 -22.26 41.48 20.94
C VAL A 711 -23.00 40.14 20.98
N TRP A 712 -23.04 39.51 22.16
CA TRP A 712 -23.81 38.30 22.37
C TRP A 712 -25.31 38.56 22.22
N GLN A 713 -25.96 37.77 21.34
CA GLN A 713 -27.40 37.79 21.14
C GLN A 713 -27.93 36.36 21.37
N THR A 714 -29.10 36.23 22.00
CA THR A 714 -29.75 34.94 22.17
C THR A 714 -30.74 34.74 21.04
N ALA A 715 -30.54 33.70 20.26
CA ALA A 715 -31.45 33.27 19.22
C ALA A 715 -32.36 32.14 19.73
N GLU A 716 -33.66 32.25 19.42
CA GLU A 716 -34.65 31.25 19.79
C GLU A 716 -35.11 30.46 18.55
N PHE A 717 -35.17 29.15 18.68
CA PHE A 717 -35.61 28.27 17.62
C PHE A 717 -36.77 27.42 18.09
N ASN A 718 -37.85 27.40 17.30
CA ASN A 718 -38.98 26.51 17.53
C ASN A 718 -38.67 25.12 16.98
N LEU A 719 -38.63 24.12 17.86
CA LEU A 719 -38.35 22.71 17.56
C LEU A 719 -39.54 21.80 17.94
N SER A 720 -40.76 22.33 18.10
CA SER A 720 -41.94 21.58 18.52
C SER A 720 -42.21 20.31 17.70
N GLU A 721 -41.98 20.35 16.37
CA GLU A 721 -42.16 19.22 15.48
C GLU A 721 -41.13 18.08 15.71
N PHE A 722 -40.07 18.36 16.41
CA PHE A 722 -38.98 17.42 16.68
C PHE A 722 -38.92 16.96 18.12
N LEU A 723 -39.91 17.31 18.92
CA LEU A 723 -39.96 16.95 20.34
C LEU A 723 -39.72 15.45 20.55
N GLY A 724 -38.78 15.09 21.43
CA GLY A 724 -38.36 13.70 21.68
C GLY A 724 -37.51 13.04 20.60
N LYS A 725 -37.22 13.74 19.49
CA LYS A 725 -36.37 13.23 18.39
C LYS A 725 -34.94 13.76 18.50
N ASP A 726 -34.00 12.99 17.96
CA ASP A 726 -32.65 13.46 17.76
C ASP A 726 -32.59 14.26 16.46
N VAL A 727 -32.08 15.50 16.52
CA VAL A 727 -31.91 16.37 15.36
C VAL A 727 -30.49 16.91 15.28
N ILE A 728 -30.04 17.19 14.08
CA ILE A 728 -28.81 17.94 13.86
C ILE A 728 -29.21 19.37 13.49
N LEU A 729 -28.84 20.32 14.32
CA LEU A 729 -28.94 21.74 13.99
C LEU A 729 -27.73 22.13 13.15
N VAL A 730 -27.98 22.72 12.00
CA VAL A 730 -26.95 23.17 11.08
C VAL A 730 -26.96 24.68 10.99
N PHE A 731 -25.85 25.28 11.35
CA PHE A 731 -25.58 26.72 11.24
C PHE A 731 -24.72 26.97 10.01
N LYS A 732 -25.19 27.80 9.09
CA LYS A 732 -24.46 28.16 7.88
C LYS A 732 -24.30 29.69 7.84
N VAL A 733 -23.05 30.12 7.88
CA VAL A 733 -22.68 31.54 7.92
C VAL A 733 -22.33 32.03 6.51
N ASN A 734 -22.82 33.20 6.13
CA ASN A 734 -22.56 33.77 4.81
C ASN A 734 -21.08 34.08 4.58
N ARG A 735 -20.33 34.40 5.63
CA ARG A 735 -18.90 34.73 5.57
C ARG A 735 -18.15 34.29 6.83
N THR A 736 -16.86 34.06 6.69
CA THR A 736 -15.92 33.84 7.79
C THR A 736 -14.81 34.89 7.75
N TRP A 737 -14.10 35.08 8.84
CA TRP A 737 -12.95 35.96 8.91
C TRP A 737 -11.76 35.21 9.51
N ASN A 738 -10.55 35.72 9.29
CA ASN A 738 -9.32 35.11 9.77
C ASN A 738 -8.57 36.11 10.64
N PRO A 739 -8.45 35.88 11.96
CA PRO A 739 -7.81 36.80 12.88
C PRO A 739 -6.37 37.16 12.50
N LYS A 740 -5.60 36.19 12.05
CA LYS A 740 -4.21 36.41 11.60
C LYS A 740 -4.13 37.39 10.43
N LYS A 741 -5.06 37.25 9.46
CA LYS A 741 -5.07 38.12 8.27
C LYS A 741 -5.64 39.52 8.57
N SER A 742 -6.61 39.60 9.46
CA SER A 742 -7.37 40.85 9.71
C SER A 742 -6.78 41.67 10.85
N LEU A 743 -6.19 41.03 11.88
CA LEU A 743 -5.74 41.71 13.11
C LEU A 743 -4.26 41.41 13.43
N GLY A 744 -3.57 40.56 12.66
CA GLY A 744 -2.18 40.20 12.93
C GLY A 744 -1.99 39.26 14.13
N VAL A 745 -3.04 38.82 14.81
CA VAL A 745 -2.96 37.89 15.95
C VAL A 745 -2.60 36.48 15.49
N PRO A 746 -1.95 35.66 16.33
CA PRO A 746 -1.44 34.33 15.92
C PRO A 746 -2.53 33.26 15.77
N ASP A 747 -3.76 33.61 15.40
CA ASP A 747 -4.85 32.66 15.14
C ASP A 747 -5.09 32.51 13.64
N PRO A 748 -4.72 31.36 13.05
CA PRO A 748 -4.87 31.09 11.61
C PRO A 748 -6.24 30.56 11.21
N ARG A 749 -7.20 30.38 12.16
CA ARG A 749 -8.52 29.80 11.88
C ARG A 749 -9.39 30.73 11.02
N ASN A 750 -10.31 30.15 10.27
CA ASN A 750 -11.38 30.88 9.61
C ASN A 750 -12.63 30.78 10.48
N LEU A 751 -12.89 31.82 11.25
CA LEU A 751 -13.96 31.89 12.23
C LEU A 751 -15.28 32.34 11.61
N GLY A 752 -16.36 31.63 11.90
CA GLY A 752 -17.73 31.98 11.57
C GLY A 752 -18.36 32.77 12.73
N ILE A 753 -19.22 32.13 13.50
CA ILE A 753 -19.84 32.67 14.70
C ILE A 753 -19.37 31.92 15.94
N ALA A 754 -19.40 32.54 17.11
CA ALA A 754 -19.27 31.87 18.37
C ALA A 754 -20.66 31.41 18.85
N LEU A 755 -20.75 30.14 19.22
CA LEU A 755 -21.94 29.53 19.82
C LEU A 755 -21.68 29.36 21.31
N GLY A 756 -22.51 29.92 22.15
CA GLY A 756 -22.49 29.72 23.60
C GLY A 756 -23.21 28.44 24.02
N GLN A 757 -23.35 28.24 25.33
CA GLN A 757 -24.09 27.07 25.85
C GLN A 757 -25.56 27.18 25.46
N ILE A 758 -26.04 26.16 24.77
CA ILE A 758 -27.42 26.00 24.34
C ILE A 758 -28.28 25.66 25.56
N ARG A 759 -29.47 26.27 25.68
CA ARG A 759 -30.43 26.01 26.77
C ARG A 759 -31.81 25.72 26.20
N TRP A 760 -32.52 24.85 26.89
CA TRP A 760 -33.94 24.65 26.60
C TRP A 760 -34.76 25.73 27.24
N GLY A 761 -35.61 26.39 26.47
CA GLY A 761 -36.56 27.38 26.97
C GLY A 761 -37.53 26.75 27.95
N ARG A 762 -37.98 27.51 28.94
CA ARG A 762 -38.95 27.02 29.90
C ARG A 762 -40.27 26.71 29.20
N SER A 763 -40.75 25.49 29.33
CA SER A 763 -42.08 25.12 28.86
C SER A 763 -43.13 26.04 29.54
N PRO A 764 -44.02 26.70 28.79
CA PRO A 764 -45.06 27.56 29.41
C PRO A 764 -46.14 26.76 30.15
N LYS A 765 -46.06 25.44 30.21
CA LYS A 765 -47.05 24.63 30.93
C LYS A 765 -46.43 23.97 32.13
N GLY A 766 -46.37 24.70 33.24
CA GLY A 766 -46.51 24.12 34.55
C GLY A 766 -47.98 23.71 34.74
N HIS A 767 -48.23 22.44 34.75
CA HIS A 767 -49.39 21.89 35.49
C HIS A 767 -48.87 20.88 36.48
N PRO A 768 -49.51 20.87 37.70
CA PRO A 768 -48.99 20.33 38.93
C PRO A 768 -48.80 18.80 38.92
#